data_f59a7390966b8ac21233f3933912c971
#
_entry.id   f59a7390966b8ac21233f3933912c971
#
_cell.length_a   1.000
_cell.length_b   1.000
_cell.length_c   1.000
_cell.angle_alpha   90.00
_cell.angle_beta   90.00
_cell.angle_gamma   90.00
#
_symmetry.space_group_name_H-M   'P 1'
#
loop_
_entity.id
_entity.type
_entity.pdbx_description
1 polymer ?
#
loop_
_entity_poly.entity_id
_entity_poly.type
_entity_poly.pdbx_seq_one_letter_code
_entity_poly.pdbx_strand_id
1 'polypeptide(L)'
;MPYHHEAVPTSARCVGSFAVALTFFVASAFAQGRPPQLPPGPMLDEGTVALEASELKELNLTLVRSSQTVASLKPTATPDIDYTPGDRLKERSADSFYHLGDLDLRLRSEGEKDWKDFSTAHERHPVRVLSAEGGKFSADLAPTLPADIPINVTRTWSVQNGELSLSFLLMNRTNKAVHIGGLGIPLVFNNIMNGKKLDQAYAECSFYDPYIGEDAGYVQVVHLNGLGPVLLVVPEDHTPFEAYKPILDRRDRTTGKGLLLNDPTPRGTTFEGSYDWMVHSLGFAETDWKGVEEWNPATEVVLQPGESLTYGLRFFVAPSIRQIESTLTAHHRPVALGVPGYILPTDMQGHLFLRYDRAVRSVISEPTGAISIRDDGHRAGLWHAYTLRAEKWGRSRLVITYSDGTVQSIGYRNIKPEIQAVADMGHFFYHEQWFDDPDDPFHRTPGVISYDNETGKQVRQDSRVWIAGLSDEAGAGSWLAGAVKQFGEPDREEVAKLESFVDGVLWGHLQDSSGDHKYGVHKSLFYYQPDAMPTNYYDSNLNWKSWTSWNIKAASDVGRSYNYPHVVAAYWSLYRLARNSQGLVTKHAWQWYLNQAYETTLAMRTQAPYYTRFGQMEGTVFLHLLEDLKNEGMTEQAAKLEEEMRIRADRWKSEAYPFGSEMPWDSTGQEEVYDWTTYFGYKDKADVTLNAILAYDPVIPSWGYNGSARRYWDFIYGGKIQRLERQLHHYGSGLNAIPLLAEYRAHPMDLYLLRAGYGGVMGPLTNIDEKGFASAAFHSFPDRMAFDPYTGDYGPNFVGYALNTATYLTHDDQLGWLCFGGNLKEEHGAVSFTTLDSFRNRVFLAPLGLWLTLDAGHFSSVDYDPRHKAIRLHLAPQADGVTVARLRIEHTANPPGALRFEAPAAWRIDAGAYVLPLQANETVANLQAR
;
A
#
# COMPACT_ATOMS: atom_id res chain seq x y z
N MET A 1 -4.53 18.28 -37.32
CA MET A 1 -5.72 18.89 -37.92
C MET A 1 -6.45 19.62 -36.81
N PRO A 2 -6.82 20.90 -36.96
CA PRO A 2 -7.42 21.68 -35.89
C PRO A 2 -8.91 21.37 -35.76
N TYR A 3 -9.40 21.19 -34.57
CA TYR A 3 -10.82 21.05 -34.28
C TYR A 3 -11.51 22.42 -34.28
N HIS A 4 -12.51 22.57 -35.14
CA HIS A 4 -13.40 23.72 -35.21
C HIS A 4 -14.33 23.75 -34.00
N HIS A 5 -14.44 24.91 -33.39
CA HIS A 5 -15.50 25.27 -32.44
C HIS A 5 -16.80 25.56 -33.21
N GLU A 6 -17.85 24.79 -32.97
CA GLU A 6 -19.21 25.22 -33.26
C GLU A 6 -19.82 25.85 -32.01
N ALA A 7 -20.37 27.02 -32.22
CA ALA A 7 -21.02 27.83 -31.19
C ALA A 7 -22.45 27.35 -30.93
N VAL A 8 -22.80 27.10 -29.67
CA VAL A 8 -24.17 26.87 -29.20
C VAL A 8 -24.61 28.08 -28.36
N PRO A 9 -25.87 28.54 -28.50
CA PRO A 9 -26.28 29.87 -28.08
C PRO A 9 -26.53 30.01 -26.57
N THR A 10 -26.31 31.22 -26.16
CA THR A 10 -26.44 31.84 -24.83
C THR A 10 -27.72 31.53 -24.06
N SER A 11 -27.64 30.67 -23.06
CA SER A 11 -28.50 30.74 -21.85
C SER A 11 -27.90 30.12 -20.58
N ALA A 12 -26.58 29.96 -20.48
CA ALA A 12 -25.92 29.39 -19.32
C ALA A 12 -24.93 30.39 -18.66
N ARG A 13 -25.42 31.51 -18.17
CA ARG A 13 -24.60 32.55 -17.54
C ARG A 13 -24.49 32.46 -16.00
N CYS A 14 -24.91 31.38 -15.35
CA CYS A 14 -24.81 31.27 -13.89
C CYS A 14 -24.07 30.04 -13.36
N VAL A 15 -23.77 29.02 -14.19
CA VAL A 15 -23.13 27.80 -13.68
C VAL A 15 -21.60 27.76 -13.90
N GLY A 16 -21.11 28.54 -14.89
CA GLY A 16 -19.69 28.55 -15.24
C GLY A 16 -18.75 29.23 -14.22
N SER A 17 -19.28 30.11 -13.36
CA SER A 17 -18.44 30.84 -12.38
C SER A 17 -18.14 30.07 -11.10
N PHE A 18 -18.90 29.03 -10.77
CA PHE A 18 -18.70 28.26 -9.55
C PHE A 18 -17.72 27.07 -9.72
N ALA A 19 -17.75 26.43 -10.89
CA ALA A 19 -16.79 25.33 -11.17
C ALA A 19 -15.35 25.84 -11.34
N VAL A 20 -15.19 27.05 -11.93
CA VAL A 20 -13.88 27.72 -12.05
C VAL A 20 -13.39 28.19 -10.67
N ALA A 21 -14.28 28.59 -9.76
CA ALA A 21 -13.90 28.99 -8.41
C ALA A 21 -13.42 27.81 -7.55
N LEU A 22 -14.01 26.60 -7.67
CA LEU A 22 -13.56 25.43 -6.90
C LEU A 22 -12.23 24.87 -7.43
N THR A 23 -12.02 24.87 -8.74
CA THR A 23 -10.74 24.48 -9.35
C THR A 23 -9.62 25.49 -9.03
N PHE A 24 -9.97 26.79 -8.92
CA PHE A 24 -9.05 27.82 -8.46
C PHE A 24 -8.82 27.78 -6.94
N PHE A 25 -9.79 27.34 -6.13
CA PHE A 25 -9.60 27.25 -4.68
C PHE A 25 -8.71 26.07 -4.25
N VAL A 26 -8.78 24.93 -4.90
CA VAL A 26 -7.81 23.83 -4.67
C VAL A 26 -6.43 24.24 -5.16
N ALA A 27 -6.33 24.87 -6.32
CA ALA A 27 -5.06 25.44 -6.83
C ALA A 27 -4.56 26.64 -6.00
N SER A 28 -5.43 27.44 -5.39
CA SER A 28 -5.01 28.61 -4.61
C SER A 28 -4.71 28.31 -3.12
N ALA A 29 -5.21 27.21 -2.56
CA ALA A 29 -4.76 26.76 -1.22
C ALA A 29 -3.30 26.29 -1.27
N PHE A 30 -2.88 25.68 -2.40
CA PHE A 30 -1.47 25.35 -2.64
C PHE A 30 -0.69 26.50 -3.33
N ALA A 31 -1.34 27.53 -3.84
CA ALA A 31 -0.69 28.72 -4.42
C ALA A 31 -0.20 29.74 -3.38
N GLN A 32 -0.40 29.49 -2.09
CA GLN A 32 0.29 30.26 -1.07
C GLN A 32 1.72 29.72 -0.87
N GLY A 33 2.55 30.05 -1.82
CA GLY A 33 3.96 29.80 -1.81
C GLY A 33 4.38 28.81 -2.90
N ARG A 34 4.53 29.33 -4.13
CA ARG A 34 5.70 28.83 -4.88
C ARG A 34 6.85 28.90 -3.89
N PRO A 35 7.56 27.79 -3.60
CA PRO A 35 8.81 27.90 -2.89
C PRO A 35 9.57 29.02 -3.60
N PRO A 36 10.15 30.05 -2.92
CA PRO A 36 10.99 30.97 -3.63
C PRO A 36 11.99 30.10 -4.32
N GLN A 37 12.08 30.27 -5.64
CA GLN A 37 13.21 29.76 -6.38
C GLN A 37 14.43 30.24 -5.58
N LEU A 38 15.19 29.29 -5.03
CA LEU A 38 16.50 29.57 -4.52
C LEU A 38 17.21 30.38 -5.62
N PRO A 39 17.91 31.47 -5.28
CA PRO A 39 18.80 32.07 -6.27
C PRO A 39 19.61 30.91 -6.86
N PRO A 40 19.68 30.77 -8.17
CA PRO A 40 20.45 29.69 -8.78
C PRO A 40 21.85 29.75 -8.18
N GLY A 41 22.23 28.71 -7.44
CA GLY A 41 23.61 28.49 -7.06
C GLY A 41 24.46 28.29 -8.31
N PRO A 42 25.77 28.14 -8.20
CA PRO A 42 26.57 27.83 -9.35
C PRO A 42 26.05 26.57 -10.02
N MET A 43 25.74 26.71 -11.32
CA MET A 43 25.24 25.61 -12.13
C MET A 43 26.45 24.78 -12.58
N LEU A 44 26.32 23.44 -12.47
CA LEU A 44 27.31 22.55 -13.09
C LEU A 44 27.34 22.75 -14.61
N ASP A 45 28.51 22.57 -15.24
CA ASP A 45 28.57 22.40 -16.68
C ASP A 45 27.75 21.15 -17.07
N GLU A 46 26.72 21.32 -17.88
CA GLU A 46 25.83 20.29 -18.38
C GLU A 46 26.46 19.36 -19.43
N GLY A 47 27.74 19.59 -19.79
CA GLY A 47 28.48 18.68 -20.66
C GLY A 47 28.50 17.28 -20.06
N THR A 48 28.19 16.29 -20.89
CA THR A 48 28.12 14.88 -20.45
C THR A 48 29.27 14.05 -21.02
N VAL A 49 29.55 12.92 -20.40
CA VAL A 49 30.49 11.89 -20.84
C VAL A 49 29.89 10.51 -20.56
N ALA A 50 29.94 9.62 -21.55
CA ALA A 50 29.48 8.25 -21.41
C ALA A 50 30.57 7.37 -20.77
N LEU A 51 30.14 6.40 -19.94
CA LEU A 51 30.98 5.30 -19.48
C LEU A 51 31.04 4.24 -20.58
N GLU A 52 32.13 4.26 -21.37
CA GLU A 52 32.38 3.27 -22.41
C GLU A 52 33.11 2.06 -21.84
N ALA A 53 32.39 0.97 -21.61
CA ALA A 53 32.91 -0.29 -21.17
C ALA A 53 32.34 -1.41 -22.03
N SER A 54 33.19 -2.16 -22.72
CA SER A 54 32.79 -3.27 -23.59
C SER A 54 32.08 -4.42 -22.86
N GLU A 55 32.25 -4.48 -21.55
CA GLU A 55 31.66 -5.52 -20.70
C GLU A 55 30.28 -5.13 -20.17
N LEU A 56 29.93 -3.85 -20.11
CA LEU A 56 28.64 -3.37 -19.63
C LEU A 56 27.58 -3.55 -20.74
N LYS A 57 26.73 -4.54 -20.59
CA LYS A 57 25.74 -4.93 -21.62
C LYS A 57 24.31 -4.52 -21.31
N GLU A 58 23.96 -4.41 -20.05
CA GLU A 58 22.57 -4.20 -19.61
C GLU A 58 22.21 -2.73 -19.46
N LEU A 59 23.19 -1.87 -19.17
CA LEU A 59 22.99 -0.46 -18.85
C LEU A 59 23.88 0.46 -19.70
N ASN A 60 23.36 1.64 -19.97
CA ASN A 60 24.11 2.76 -20.52
C ASN A 60 24.16 3.86 -19.47
N LEU A 61 25.37 4.22 -19.02
CA LEU A 61 25.60 5.28 -18.06
C LEU A 61 26.18 6.51 -18.73
N THR A 62 25.55 7.65 -18.51
CA THR A 62 26.06 8.97 -18.89
C THR A 62 26.23 9.82 -17.62
N LEU A 63 27.40 10.42 -17.46
CA LEU A 63 27.75 11.26 -16.32
C LEU A 63 27.78 12.72 -16.71
N VAL A 64 27.50 13.62 -15.79
CA VAL A 64 27.83 15.04 -15.89
C VAL A 64 29.36 15.17 -15.86
N ARG A 65 29.95 15.79 -16.87
CA ARG A 65 31.39 15.84 -17.03
C ARG A 65 32.12 16.50 -15.86
N SER A 66 31.58 17.58 -15.35
CA SER A 66 32.21 18.35 -14.27
C SER A 66 32.11 17.68 -12.90
N SER A 67 31.02 17.02 -12.61
CA SER A 67 30.78 16.38 -11.29
C SER A 67 31.00 14.88 -11.29
N GLN A 68 30.96 14.20 -12.43
CA GLN A 68 30.91 12.75 -12.58
C GLN A 68 29.71 12.11 -11.80
N THR A 69 28.64 12.88 -11.54
CA THR A 69 27.36 12.32 -11.07
C THR A 69 26.50 11.92 -12.27
N VAL A 70 25.47 11.11 -12.03
CA VAL A 70 24.67 10.56 -13.13
C VAL A 70 23.83 11.65 -13.80
N ALA A 71 23.98 11.74 -15.12
CA ALA A 71 23.11 12.52 -16.00
C ALA A 71 21.97 11.69 -16.56
N SER A 72 22.25 10.40 -16.88
CA SER A 72 21.28 9.46 -17.45
C SER A 72 21.73 8.02 -17.16
N LEU A 73 20.78 7.17 -16.82
CA LEU A 73 20.98 5.73 -16.61
C LEU A 73 19.86 4.96 -17.32
N LYS A 74 20.19 4.27 -18.40
CA LYS A 74 19.22 3.65 -19.29
C LYS A 74 19.50 2.17 -19.47
N PRO A 75 18.45 1.32 -19.54
CA PRO A 75 18.64 -0.06 -19.96
C PRO A 75 19.00 -0.13 -21.46
N THR A 76 19.97 -0.94 -21.80
CA THR A 76 20.44 -1.07 -23.20
C THR A 76 19.33 -1.62 -24.11
N ALA A 77 18.51 -2.55 -23.61
CA ALA A 77 17.43 -3.17 -24.35
C ALA A 77 16.25 -2.22 -24.67
N THR A 78 16.05 -1.18 -23.85
CA THR A 78 14.95 -0.21 -23.98
C THR A 78 15.47 1.21 -23.70
N PRO A 79 16.26 1.80 -24.65
CA PRO A 79 16.97 3.06 -24.41
C PRO A 79 16.06 4.29 -24.31
N ASP A 80 14.78 4.16 -24.62
CA ASP A 80 13.78 5.21 -24.42
C ASP A 80 13.42 5.42 -22.93
N ILE A 81 13.73 4.44 -22.11
CA ILE A 81 13.56 4.48 -20.65
C ILE A 81 14.79 5.13 -20.01
N ASP A 82 14.59 6.11 -19.14
CA ASP A 82 15.64 6.66 -18.28
C ASP A 82 15.24 6.52 -16.81
N TYR A 83 16.00 5.74 -16.05
CA TYR A 83 15.72 5.56 -14.63
C TYR A 83 16.01 6.80 -13.79
N THR A 84 16.77 7.76 -14.31
CA THR A 84 17.10 9.01 -13.63
C THR A 84 16.35 10.19 -14.26
N PRO A 85 16.16 11.32 -13.54
CA PRO A 85 15.48 12.49 -14.11
C PRO A 85 16.38 13.28 -15.07
N GLY A 86 16.86 12.61 -16.13
CA GLY A 86 17.77 13.16 -17.13
C GLY A 86 17.17 14.31 -17.94
N ASP A 87 15.85 14.32 -18.13
CA ASP A 87 15.08 15.40 -18.74
C ASP A 87 15.09 16.70 -17.91
N ARG A 88 15.50 16.61 -16.63
CA ARG A 88 15.60 17.76 -15.70
C ARG A 88 17.02 18.08 -15.27
N LEU A 89 18.00 17.56 -15.99
CA LEU A 89 19.41 17.70 -15.61
C LEU A 89 19.81 19.17 -15.39
N LYS A 90 19.40 20.06 -16.27
CA LYS A 90 19.67 21.49 -16.15
C LYS A 90 19.13 22.09 -14.86
N GLU A 91 17.88 21.84 -14.58
CA GLU A 91 17.20 22.34 -13.38
C GLU A 91 17.87 21.83 -12.09
N ARG A 92 18.32 20.58 -12.13
CA ARG A 92 18.92 19.86 -11.01
C ARG A 92 20.44 20.01 -10.90
N SER A 93 21.08 20.76 -11.77
CA SER A 93 22.53 21.01 -11.72
C SER A 93 22.93 22.08 -10.70
N ALA A 94 21.97 22.70 -10.00
CA ALA A 94 22.22 23.71 -8.99
C ALA A 94 22.55 23.09 -7.62
N ASP A 95 23.04 23.94 -6.69
CA ASP A 95 23.28 23.55 -5.30
C ASP A 95 22.05 22.93 -4.63
N SER A 96 22.28 21.96 -3.78
CA SER A 96 21.30 21.23 -3.00
C SER A 96 20.35 20.30 -3.78
N PHE A 97 20.50 20.15 -5.09
CA PHE A 97 19.85 19.09 -5.84
C PHE A 97 20.73 17.85 -5.89
N TYR A 98 20.20 16.75 -5.43
CA TYR A 98 20.91 15.48 -5.37
C TYR A 98 20.92 14.78 -6.73
N HIS A 99 22.03 14.11 -7.01
CA HIS A 99 22.19 13.20 -8.13
C HIS A 99 22.58 11.80 -7.62
N LEU A 100 22.29 10.79 -8.37
CA LEU A 100 22.89 9.47 -8.13
C LEU A 100 24.42 9.60 -8.28
N GLY A 101 25.16 9.16 -7.26
CA GLY A 101 26.61 9.35 -7.12
C GLY A 101 27.01 10.45 -6.16
N ASP A 102 26.08 11.14 -5.51
CA ASP A 102 26.35 11.95 -4.32
C ASP A 102 26.53 11.10 -3.07
N LEU A 103 26.97 11.71 -1.98
CA LEU A 103 27.21 11.08 -0.70
C LEU A 103 26.82 12.03 0.45
N ASP A 104 26.09 11.53 1.41
CA ASP A 104 25.75 12.18 2.68
C ASP A 104 26.52 11.52 3.84
N LEU A 105 27.07 12.35 4.72
CA LEU A 105 27.88 11.90 5.84
C LEU A 105 27.49 12.64 7.13
N ARG A 106 27.50 11.91 8.24
CA ARG A 106 27.42 12.45 9.60
C ARG A 106 28.62 11.97 10.39
N LEU A 107 29.53 12.92 10.70
CA LEU A 107 30.85 12.65 11.25
C LEU A 107 31.03 13.29 12.62
N ARG A 108 31.89 12.64 13.45
CA ARG A 108 32.34 13.18 14.75
C ARG A 108 33.80 12.79 14.94
N SER A 109 34.68 13.76 15.18
CA SER A 109 36.08 13.47 15.52
C SER A 109 36.21 13.08 17.01
N GLU A 110 37.18 12.27 17.34
CA GLU A 110 37.49 11.89 18.73
C GLU A 110 37.60 13.13 19.64
N GLY A 111 36.84 13.14 20.73
CA GLY A 111 36.78 14.23 21.69
C GLY A 111 35.77 15.33 21.35
N GLU A 112 35.10 15.30 20.20
CA GLU A 112 33.93 16.14 19.90
C GLU A 112 32.67 15.50 20.49
N LYS A 113 31.67 16.30 20.84
CA LYS A 113 30.39 15.82 21.37
C LYS A 113 29.31 15.73 20.29
N ASP A 114 29.32 16.66 19.37
CA ASP A 114 28.25 16.86 18.41
C ASP A 114 28.61 16.25 17.06
N TRP A 115 27.60 15.66 16.42
CA TRP A 115 27.69 15.18 15.06
C TRP A 115 27.64 16.38 14.09
N LYS A 116 28.38 16.28 12.98
CA LYS A 116 28.39 17.26 11.90
C LYS A 116 27.95 16.60 10.59
N ASP A 117 27.03 17.27 9.89
CA ASP A 117 26.52 16.80 8.59
C ASP A 117 27.33 17.40 7.45
N PHE A 118 27.62 16.54 6.46
CA PHE A 118 28.29 16.88 5.22
C PHE A 118 27.55 16.23 4.05
N SER A 119 27.49 16.92 2.91
CA SER A 119 26.89 16.42 1.67
C SER A 119 27.67 16.90 0.47
N THR A 120 27.92 16.02 -0.49
CA THR A 120 28.54 16.39 -1.78
C THR A 120 27.56 17.16 -2.68
N ALA A 121 26.27 17.14 -2.35
CA ALA A 121 25.24 17.90 -3.06
C ALA A 121 25.07 19.33 -2.55
N HIS A 122 25.64 19.66 -1.38
CA HIS A 122 25.37 20.95 -0.73
C HIS A 122 25.81 22.14 -1.57
N GLU A 123 27.05 22.09 -2.05
CA GLU A 123 27.62 23.06 -2.99
C GLU A 123 28.13 22.32 -4.20
N ARG A 124 27.64 22.69 -5.39
CA ARG A 124 28.03 22.05 -6.64
C ARG A 124 29.30 22.67 -7.20
N HIS A 125 30.39 21.93 -7.10
CA HIS A 125 31.67 22.26 -7.69
C HIS A 125 32.17 21.16 -8.60
N PRO A 126 32.96 21.50 -9.65
CA PRO A 126 33.66 20.48 -10.43
C PRO A 126 34.57 19.64 -9.53
N VAL A 127 34.47 18.30 -9.66
CA VAL A 127 35.33 17.37 -8.92
C VAL A 127 36.74 17.32 -9.49
N ARG A 128 37.73 16.86 -8.70
CA ARG A 128 39.04 16.55 -9.18
C ARG A 128 39.08 15.18 -9.84
N VAL A 129 39.12 15.15 -11.16
CA VAL A 129 39.16 13.91 -11.93
C VAL A 129 40.47 13.18 -11.70
N LEU A 130 40.38 11.92 -11.27
CA LEU A 130 41.51 11.01 -11.08
C LEU A 130 41.64 10.03 -12.25
N SER A 131 40.51 9.57 -12.80
CA SER A 131 40.44 8.74 -13.99
C SER A 131 39.16 9.03 -14.76
N ALA A 132 39.23 8.96 -16.11
CA ALA A 132 38.05 9.06 -16.98
C ALA A 132 38.26 8.21 -18.25
N GLU A 133 38.92 7.05 -18.12
CA GLU A 133 39.30 6.17 -19.24
C GLU A 133 39.11 4.70 -18.87
N GLY A 134 39.00 3.85 -19.86
CA GLY A 134 39.03 2.40 -19.71
C GLY A 134 37.83 1.82 -18.96
N GLY A 135 36.64 2.41 -19.06
CA GLY A 135 35.44 1.95 -18.37
C GLY A 135 35.45 2.27 -16.86
N LYS A 136 36.28 3.22 -16.44
CA LYS A 136 36.40 3.66 -15.05
C LYS A 136 36.43 5.18 -14.95
N PHE A 137 35.52 5.74 -14.15
CA PHE A 137 35.52 7.14 -13.77
C PHE A 137 35.75 7.26 -12.27
N SER A 138 36.84 7.89 -11.88
CA SER A 138 37.17 8.16 -10.48
C SER A 138 37.39 9.65 -10.25
N ALA A 139 36.91 10.15 -9.13
CA ALA A 139 36.98 11.54 -8.73
C ALA A 139 37.26 11.69 -7.24
N ASP A 140 38.14 12.61 -6.91
CA ASP A 140 38.32 13.14 -5.55
C ASP A 140 37.22 14.19 -5.31
N LEU A 141 36.40 13.98 -4.30
CA LEU A 141 35.25 14.82 -3.97
C LEU A 141 35.56 15.99 -3.03
N ALA A 142 36.85 16.20 -2.67
CA ALA A 142 37.24 17.31 -1.81
C ALA A 142 36.74 18.69 -2.25
N PRO A 143 36.62 19.01 -3.57
CA PRO A 143 36.08 20.31 -4.02
C PRO A 143 34.61 20.54 -3.67
N THR A 144 33.82 19.45 -3.43
CA THR A 144 32.37 19.52 -3.12
C THR A 144 32.10 19.46 -1.61
N LEU A 145 33.13 19.42 -0.79
CA LEU A 145 33.06 19.24 0.67
C LEU A 145 33.82 20.39 1.36
N PRO A 146 33.42 20.79 2.57
CA PRO A 146 34.13 21.80 3.35
C PRO A 146 35.59 21.41 3.58
N ALA A 147 36.49 22.40 3.55
CA ALA A 147 37.93 22.18 3.69
C ALA A 147 38.36 21.53 5.01
N ASP A 148 37.58 21.65 6.06
CA ASP A 148 37.80 21.11 7.40
C ASP A 148 37.22 19.71 7.60
N ILE A 149 36.57 19.09 6.62
CA ILE A 149 36.08 17.71 6.75
C ILE A 149 37.23 16.76 7.12
N PRO A 150 37.09 15.86 8.11
CA PRO A 150 38.17 15.05 8.64
C PRO A 150 38.57 13.85 7.75
N ILE A 151 37.85 13.60 6.65
CA ILE A 151 38.11 12.48 5.75
C ILE A 151 38.31 12.95 4.32
N ASN A 152 39.04 12.15 3.54
CA ASN A 152 39.06 12.25 2.09
C ASN A 152 38.04 11.28 1.52
N VAL A 153 37.35 11.68 0.44
CA VAL A 153 36.34 10.84 -0.24
C VAL A 153 36.69 10.73 -1.71
N THR A 154 36.86 9.51 -2.20
CA THR A 154 37.02 9.22 -3.63
C THR A 154 35.85 8.40 -4.11
N ARG A 155 35.15 8.88 -5.13
CA ARG A 155 34.08 8.14 -5.80
C ARG A 155 34.63 7.46 -7.05
N THR A 156 34.16 6.23 -7.30
CA THR A 156 34.50 5.49 -8.52
C THR A 156 33.24 4.86 -9.14
N TRP A 157 33.02 5.13 -10.41
CA TRP A 157 32.16 4.36 -11.29
C TRP A 157 32.98 3.39 -12.10
N SER A 158 32.61 2.13 -12.14
CA SER A 158 33.34 1.10 -12.88
C SER A 158 32.41 -0.05 -13.28
N VAL A 159 32.90 -0.89 -14.19
CA VAL A 159 32.26 -2.16 -14.52
C VAL A 159 32.99 -3.28 -13.81
N GLN A 160 32.26 -4.06 -13.02
CA GLN A 160 32.77 -5.24 -12.31
C GLN A 160 31.91 -6.45 -12.65
N ASN A 161 32.52 -7.51 -13.19
CA ASN A 161 31.83 -8.72 -13.59
C ASN A 161 30.64 -8.53 -14.56
N GLY A 162 30.68 -7.46 -15.36
CA GLY A 162 29.59 -7.10 -16.28
C GLY A 162 28.51 -6.21 -15.69
N GLU A 163 28.56 -5.91 -14.40
CA GLU A 163 27.63 -5.04 -13.68
C GLU A 163 28.23 -3.63 -13.50
N LEU A 164 27.36 -2.62 -13.48
CA LEU A 164 27.76 -1.27 -13.13
C LEU A 164 27.97 -1.18 -11.61
N SER A 165 29.10 -0.63 -11.19
CA SER A 165 29.45 -0.41 -9.78
C SER A 165 29.69 1.07 -9.50
N LEU A 166 29.19 1.52 -8.35
CA LEU A 166 29.48 2.80 -7.70
C LEU A 166 30.16 2.54 -6.37
N SER A 167 31.35 3.05 -6.13
CA SER A 167 32.01 2.90 -4.83
C SER A 167 32.58 4.22 -4.30
N PHE A 168 32.66 4.32 -2.98
CA PHE A 168 33.21 5.43 -2.23
C PHE A 168 34.30 4.92 -1.29
N LEU A 169 35.54 5.35 -1.55
CA LEU A 169 36.67 5.16 -0.64
C LEU A 169 36.72 6.34 0.31
N LEU A 170 36.59 6.08 1.60
CA LEU A 170 36.71 7.05 2.69
C LEU A 170 38.05 6.82 3.42
N MET A 171 38.82 7.88 3.63
CA MET A 171 40.12 7.79 4.29
C MET A 171 40.24 8.89 5.36
N ASN A 172 40.52 8.52 6.59
CA ASN A 172 40.82 9.47 7.67
C ASN A 172 42.14 10.19 7.39
N ARG A 173 42.08 11.52 7.18
CA ARG A 173 43.24 12.35 6.92
C ARG A 173 43.82 13.06 8.14
N THR A 174 43.24 12.83 9.31
CA THR A 174 43.59 13.50 10.56
C THR A 174 44.47 12.59 11.44
N ASN A 175 44.92 13.14 12.54
CA ASN A 175 45.69 12.40 13.57
C ASN A 175 44.81 11.93 14.75
N LYS A 176 43.47 11.99 14.60
CA LYS A 176 42.47 11.53 15.57
C LYS A 176 41.58 10.49 14.90
N ALA A 177 40.94 9.65 15.70
CA ALA A 177 39.89 8.77 15.20
C ALA A 177 38.69 9.57 14.73
N VAL A 178 38.07 9.13 13.64
CA VAL A 178 36.84 9.71 13.07
C VAL A 178 35.72 8.69 13.13
N HIS A 179 34.64 9.04 13.81
CA HIS A 179 33.41 8.28 13.87
C HIS A 179 32.53 8.67 12.69
N ILE A 180 32.07 7.70 11.92
CA ILE A 180 31.09 7.82 10.85
C ILE A 180 29.78 7.26 11.38
N GLY A 181 28.95 8.11 11.95
CA GLY A 181 27.64 7.74 12.51
C GLY A 181 26.49 7.94 11.54
N GLY A 182 26.76 8.43 10.35
CA GLY A 182 25.82 8.47 9.23
C GLY A 182 26.59 8.39 7.92
N LEU A 183 26.21 7.44 7.07
CA LEU A 183 26.66 7.32 5.70
C LEU A 183 25.45 6.97 4.83
N GLY A 184 25.02 7.93 4.00
CA GLY A 184 23.90 7.79 3.08
C GLY A 184 24.34 7.93 1.62
N ILE A 185 23.91 7.01 0.78
CA ILE A 185 24.13 7.07 -0.66
C ILE A 185 22.80 7.48 -1.30
N PRO A 186 22.67 8.72 -1.83
CA PRO A 186 21.45 9.22 -2.43
C PRO A 186 21.00 8.39 -3.63
N LEU A 187 19.77 7.90 -3.58
CA LEU A 187 19.07 7.22 -4.65
C LEU A 187 18.11 8.22 -5.30
N VAL A 188 18.44 8.66 -6.49
CA VAL A 188 17.67 9.66 -7.23
C VAL A 188 17.23 9.08 -8.55
N PHE A 189 15.96 8.65 -8.58
CA PHE A 189 15.35 8.06 -9.76
C PHE A 189 14.20 8.93 -10.29
N ASN A 190 13.72 8.64 -11.49
CA ASN A 190 12.76 9.48 -12.20
C ASN A 190 11.33 9.28 -11.69
N ASN A 191 11.00 9.81 -10.52
CA ASN A 191 9.64 9.89 -10.00
C ASN A 191 9.04 11.31 -10.07
N ILE A 192 9.66 12.18 -10.88
CA ILE A 192 9.28 13.59 -11.02
C ILE A 192 8.27 13.73 -12.17
N MET A 193 7.01 13.97 -11.83
CA MET A 193 5.90 14.05 -12.79
C MET A 193 5.54 15.47 -13.21
N ASN A 194 6.15 16.50 -12.62
CA ASN A 194 5.84 17.90 -12.93
C ASN A 194 6.08 18.23 -14.40
N GLY A 195 5.08 18.85 -15.02
CA GLY A 195 5.11 19.25 -16.43
C GLY A 195 4.84 18.11 -17.43
N LYS A 196 4.69 16.86 -16.96
CA LYS A 196 4.33 15.72 -17.78
C LYS A 196 2.79 15.56 -17.87
N LYS A 197 2.29 15.10 -19.00
CA LYS A 197 0.92 14.61 -19.12
C LYS A 197 0.83 13.25 -18.43
N LEU A 198 -0.39 12.81 -18.10
CA LEU A 198 -0.61 11.53 -17.45
C LEU A 198 0.05 10.37 -18.21
N ASP A 199 -0.19 10.28 -19.51
CA ASP A 199 0.39 9.23 -20.36
C ASP A 199 1.91 9.24 -20.36
N GLN A 200 2.51 10.43 -20.36
CA GLN A 200 3.96 10.59 -20.27
C GLN A 200 4.49 10.19 -18.90
N ALA A 201 3.82 10.57 -17.81
CA ALA A 201 4.23 10.19 -16.46
C ALA A 201 4.25 8.66 -16.30
N TYR A 202 3.22 7.96 -16.77
CA TYR A 202 3.18 6.50 -16.71
C TYR A 202 4.20 5.80 -17.60
N ALA A 203 4.56 6.41 -18.72
CA ALA A 203 5.55 5.85 -19.65
C ALA A 203 7.00 6.14 -19.24
N GLU A 204 7.28 7.27 -18.60
CA GLU A 204 8.64 7.77 -18.37
C GLU A 204 9.06 7.77 -16.89
N CYS A 205 8.11 7.84 -15.95
CA CYS A 205 8.44 7.91 -14.53
C CYS A 205 8.46 6.53 -13.88
N SER A 206 9.21 6.44 -12.79
CA SER A 206 9.40 5.20 -12.02
C SER A 206 9.09 5.41 -10.55
N PHE A 207 8.62 4.36 -9.91
CA PHE A 207 8.67 4.22 -8.46
C PHE A 207 9.85 3.35 -8.05
N TYR A 208 10.31 3.50 -6.82
CA TYR A 208 11.34 2.62 -6.27
C TYR A 208 11.04 2.24 -4.83
N ASP A 209 11.20 0.95 -4.54
CA ASP A 209 10.84 0.31 -3.27
C ASP A 209 12.04 -0.34 -2.64
N PRO A 210 12.25 -0.15 -1.33
CA PRO A 210 13.37 -0.70 -0.60
C PRO A 210 13.06 -2.07 0.01
N TYR A 211 13.99 -2.99 -0.08
CA TYR A 211 14.17 -4.07 0.86
C TYR A 211 15.30 -3.70 1.82
N ILE A 212 14.97 -3.27 3.03
CA ILE A 212 15.93 -2.82 4.06
C ILE A 212 16.44 -4.06 4.80
N GLY A 213 17.27 -4.85 4.10
CA GLY A 213 17.63 -6.23 4.46
C GLY A 213 19.10 -6.46 4.79
N GLU A 214 19.81 -5.46 5.31
CA GLU A 214 21.25 -5.49 5.55
C GLU A 214 22.04 -5.82 4.27
N ASP A 215 23.01 -6.77 4.29
CA ASP A 215 23.78 -7.16 3.11
C ASP A 215 22.92 -7.79 1.99
N ALA A 216 21.73 -8.30 2.31
CA ALA A 216 20.79 -8.82 1.34
C ALA A 216 19.82 -7.74 0.80
N GLY A 217 19.92 -6.51 1.30
CA GLY A 217 19.07 -5.41 0.91
C GLY A 217 19.14 -5.08 -0.58
N TYR A 218 18.10 -4.49 -1.11
CA TYR A 218 18.05 -3.95 -2.48
C TYR A 218 17.01 -2.85 -2.62
N VAL A 219 17.14 -2.06 -3.69
CA VAL A 219 16.07 -1.19 -4.17
C VAL A 219 15.67 -1.63 -5.56
N GLN A 220 14.36 -1.80 -5.78
CA GLN A 220 13.79 -2.04 -7.11
C GLN A 220 13.20 -0.76 -7.67
N VAL A 221 13.55 -0.40 -8.91
CA VAL A 221 13.03 0.78 -9.62
C VAL A 221 12.15 0.30 -10.75
N VAL A 222 10.85 0.59 -10.65
CA VAL A 222 9.80 0.07 -11.52
C VAL A 222 9.07 1.23 -12.19
N HIS A 223 8.77 1.12 -13.50
CA HIS A 223 7.93 2.11 -14.18
C HIS A 223 6.51 2.15 -13.63
N LEU A 224 5.90 3.34 -13.61
CA LEU A 224 4.54 3.53 -13.11
C LEU A 224 3.52 2.62 -13.80
N ASN A 225 3.72 2.31 -15.07
CA ASN A 225 2.84 1.41 -15.83
C ASN A 225 3.07 -0.08 -15.57
N GLY A 226 4.06 -0.45 -14.74
CA GLY A 226 4.39 -1.84 -14.42
C GLY A 226 5.05 -2.64 -15.53
N LEU A 227 5.39 -2.00 -16.65
CA LEU A 227 5.96 -2.65 -17.81
C LEU A 227 7.46 -2.36 -17.95
N GLY A 228 8.12 -3.24 -18.69
CA GLY A 228 9.53 -3.11 -19.04
C GLY A 228 10.48 -3.60 -17.95
N PRO A 229 11.78 -3.32 -18.15
CA PRO A 229 12.83 -3.77 -17.24
C PRO A 229 12.81 -3.02 -15.92
N VAL A 230 13.21 -3.72 -14.86
CA VAL A 230 13.34 -3.18 -13.50
C VAL A 230 14.81 -2.99 -13.18
N LEU A 231 15.20 -1.78 -12.78
CA LEU A 231 16.54 -1.57 -12.25
C LEU A 231 16.62 -2.09 -10.82
N LEU A 232 17.65 -2.88 -10.53
CA LEU A 232 17.97 -3.37 -9.21
C LEU A 232 19.26 -2.71 -8.73
N VAL A 233 19.21 -2.15 -7.52
CA VAL A 233 20.34 -1.57 -6.81
C VAL A 233 20.61 -2.47 -5.60
N VAL A 234 21.83 -3.03 -5.52
CA VAL A 234 22.19 -3.96 -4.46
C VAL A 234 23.51 -3.56 -3.82
N PRO A 235 23.88 -4.03 -2.62
CA PRO A 235 25.18 -3.78 -2.01
C PRO A 235 26.33 -4.34 -2.85
N GLU A 236 27.43 -3.60 -2.92
CA GLU A 236 28.73 -4.12 -3.27
C GLU A 236 29.43 -4.57 -1.96
N ASP A 237 29.92 -5.80 -1.92
CA ASP A 237 30.54 -6.38 -0.73
C ASP A 237 29.67 -6.19 0.55
N HIS A 238 30.23 -5.79 1.66
CA HIS A 238 29.54 -5.48 2.90
C HIS A 238 29.17 -3.99 2.97
N THR A 239 28.17 -3.59 2.18
CA THR A 239 27.57 -2.26 2.20
C THR A 239 26.10 -2.40 2.66
N PRO A 240 25.83 -2.62 3.95
CA PRO A 240 24.51 -2.99 4.44
C PRO A 240 23.46 -1.91 4.14
N PHE A 241 22.23 -2.33 3.97
CA PHE A 241 21.07 -1.44 3.89
C PHE A 241 20.39 -1.39 5.25
N GLU A 242 20.86 -0.51 6.11
CA GLU A 242 20.44 -0.39 7.50
C GLU A 242 19.14 0.40 7.64
N ALA A 243 19.01 1.51 6.90
CA ALA A 243 17.81 2.37 6.92
C ALA A 243 17.57 3.06 5.58
N TYR A 244 16.34 3.53 5.36
CA TYR A 244 15.89 4.24 4.16
C TYR A 244 15.46 5.65 4.58
N LYS A 245 16.38 6.62 4.45
CA LYS A 245 16.20 7.97 4.96
C LYS A 245 15.72 8.91 3.86
N PRO A 246 14.60 9.63 4.04
CA PRO A 246 14.18 10.64 3.06
C PRO A 246 15.20 11.77 2.97
N ILE A 247 15.46 12.22 1.75
CA ILE A 247 16.24 13.43 1.50
C ILE A 247 15.31 14.63 1.60
N LEU A 248 15.46 15.39 2.67
CA LEU A 248 14.62 16.55 2.95
C LEU A 248 15.34 17.83 2.52
N ASP A 249 14.59 18.79 1.97
CA ASP A 249 15.12 20.13 1.75
C ASP A 249 15.54 20.72 3.12
N ARG A 250 16.67 21.40 3.14
CA ARG A 250 17.27 21.98 4.37
C ARG A 250 16.47 23.12 5.00
N ARG A 251 15.36 23.54 4.39
CA ARG A 251 14.63 24.73 4.77
C ARG A 251 13.12 24.53 4.88
N ASP A 252 12.68 24.11 6.03
CA ASP A 252 11.34 24.48 6.48
C ASP A 252 11.37 25.96 6.87
N ARG A 253 10.64 26.78 6.17
CA ARG A 253 10.56 28.23 6.41
C ARG A 253 9.87 28.59 7.72
N THR A 254 9.04 27.68 8.23
CA THR A 254 8.29 27.89 9.47
C THR A 254 9.09 27.40 10.67
N THR A 255 9.79 26.29 10.55
CA THR A 255 10.46 25.61 11.67
C THR A 255 11.98 25.59 11.54
N GLY A 256 12.54 25.93 10.38
CA GLY A 256 13.98 25.81 10.08
C GLY A 256 14.46 24.37 9.88
N LYS A 257 13.53 23.39 9.90
CA LYS A 257 13.82 21.97 9.65
C LYS A 257 13.82 21.66 8.17
N GLY A 258 14.47 20.59 7.77
CA GLY A 258 14.48 20.11 6.39
C GLY A 258 13.08 19.71 5.89
N LEU A 259 12.77 20.02 4.66
CA LEU A 259 11.56 19.60 3.95
C LEU A 259 11.91 18.52 2.93
N LEU A 260 10.92 17.68 2.63
CA LEU A 260 11.01 16.78 1.49
C LEU A 260 11.27 17.56 0.21
N LEU A 261 12.19 17.08 -0.65
CA LEU A 261 12.39 17.63 -1.98
C LEU A 261 11.07 17.63 -2.74
N ASN A 262 10.58 18.82 -3.04
CA ASN A 262 9.24 19.02 -3.54
C ASN A 262 9.29 19.37 -5.03
N ASP A 263 9.29 18.35 -5.88
CA ASP A 263 9.04 18.51 -7.31
C ASP A 263 7.52 18.33 -7.55
N PRO A 264 6.79 19.35 -7.98
CA PRO A 264 5.35 19.26 -8.15
C PRO A 264 4.97 18.28 -9.25
N THR A 265 3.89 17.54 -9.02
CA THR A 265 3.30 16.63 -10.01
C THR A 265 2.43 17.39 -11.01
N PRO A 266 1.94 16.76 -12.09
CA PRO A 266 1.02 17.40 -13.04
C PRO A 266 -0.24 18.01 -12.40
N ARG A 267 -0.62 17.57 -11.22
CA ARG A 267 -1.77 18.11 -10.47
C ARG A 267 -1.38 19.06 -9.34
N GLY A 268 -0.13 19.50 -9.30
CA GLY A 268 0.36 20.46 -8.35
C GLY A 268 0.68 19.91 -6.96
N THR A 269 0.61 18.58 -6.75
CA THR A 269 1.02 17.92 -5.53
C THR A 269 2.41 17.31 -5.66
N THR A 270 3.00 17.00 -4.51
CA THR A 270 4.34 16.43 -4.46
C THR A 270 4.34 14.95 -4.82
N PHE A 271 5.47 14.51 -5.27
CA PHE A 271 5.84 13.11 -5.39
C PHE A 271 6.52 12.64 -4.09
N GLU A 272 6.92 11.36 -4.06
CA GLU A 272 7.56 10.72 -2.91
C GLU A 272 8.88 11.37 -2.47
N GLY A 273 9.62 11.98 -3.39
CA GLY A 273 10.96 12.50 -3.17
C GLY A 273 12.04 11.47 -3.47
N SER A 274 13.22 11.71 -2.92
CA SER A 274 14.38 10.85 -3.02
C SER A 274 14.81 10.39 -1.63
N TYR A 275 15.60 9.31 -1.57
CA TYR A 275 16.00 8.70 -0.32
C TYR A 275 17.48 8.35 -0.35
N ASP A 276 18.08 8.30 0.85
CA ASP A 276 19.41 7.72 1.05
C ASP A 276 19.32 6.23 1.36
N TRP A 277 20.14 5.45 0.70
CA TRP A 277 20.58 4.15 1.20
C TRP A 277 21.54 4.39 2.37
N MET A 278 21.07 4.18 3.60
CA MET A 278 21.90 4.36 4.78
C MET A 278 22.69 3.09 5.07
N VAL A 279 24.02 3.22 5.07
CA VAL A 279 24.98 2.16 5.46
C VAL A 279 25.20 2.20 6.98
N HIS A 280 25.26 3.41 7.54
CA HIS A 280 25.37 3.68 8.97
C HIS A 280 24.38 4.76 9.37
N SER A 281 23.77 4.63 10.53
CA SER A 281 22.71 5.55 11.00
C SER A 281 22.79 5.91 12.48
N LEU A 282 23.78 5.42 13.26
CA LEU A 282 23.87 5.65 14.71
C LEU A 282 23.81 7.14 15.10
N GLY A 283 24.45 8.01 14.31
CA GLY A 283 24.43 9.44 14.57
C GLY A 283 23.03 10.07 14.41
N PHE A 284 22.15 9.46 13.61
CA PHE A 284 20.73 9.85 13.51
C PHE A 284 19.91 9.23 14.66
N ALA A 285 20.15 7.97 15.00
CA ALA A 285 19.48 7.29 16.11
C ALA A 285 19.75 7.98 17.47
N GLU A 286 20.98 8.50 17.67
CA GLU A 286 21.35 9.26 18.87
C GLU A 286 20.65 10.66 18.94
N THR A 287 20.20 11.20 17.81
CA THR A 287 19.72 12.58 17.68
C THR A 287 18.31 12.67 17.09
N ASP A 288 18.19 12.72 15.78
CA ASP A 288 16.93 13.01 15.07
C ASP A 288 15.88 11.90 15.22
N TRP A 289 16.32 10.63 15.38
CA TRP A 289 15.46 9.44 15.49
C TRP A 289 15.40 8.87 16.91
N LYS A 290 15.85 9.62 17.87
CA LYS A 290 15.93 9.17 19.26
C LYS A 290 14.62 8.61 19.78
N GLY A 291 14.65 7.34 20.23
CA GLY A 291 13.48 6.66 20.80
C GLY A 291 12.56 6.01 19.79
N VAL A 292 12.92 6.01 18.50
CA VAL A 292 12.21 5.28 17.44
C VAL A 292 12.73 3.84 17.37
N GLU A 293 11.84 2.89 17.17
CA GLU A 293 12.18 1.50 16.86
C GLU A 293 12.46 1.39 15.34
N GLU A 294 13.73 1.31 14.96
CA GLU A 294 14.16 1.26 13.57
C GLU A 294 13.96 -0.12 12.93
N TRP A 295 14.15 -0.24 11.59
CA TRP A 295 14.08 -1.51 10.88
C TRP A 295 15.24 -2.45 11.27
N ASN A 296 16.45 -1.91 11.34
CA ASN A 296 17.66 -2.60 11.75
C ASN A 296 18.38 -1.79 12.83
N PRO A 297 19.27 -2.39 13.65
CA PRO A 297 20.04 -1.65 14.64
C PRO A 297 20.93 -0.62 13.96
N ALA A 298 20.90 0.60 14.48
CA ALA A 298 21.77 1.67 14.01
C ALA A 298 23.23 1.39 14.33
N THR A 299 24.13 1.56 13.35
CA THR A 299 25.58 1.30 13.50
C THR A 299 26.42 2.54 13.18
N GLU A 300 27.68 2.51 13.62
CA GLU A 300 28.75 3.41 13.21
C GLU A 300 30.01 2.64 12.85
N VAL A 301 30.90 3.27 12.11
CA VAL A 301 32.28 2.79 11.92
C VAL A 301 33.26 3.86 12.36
N VAL A 302 34.40 3.42 12.94
CA VAL A 302 35.45 4.30 13.43
C VAL A 302 36.71 4.10 12.59
N LEU A 303 37.13 5.13 11.89
CA LEU A 303 38.38 5.15 11.12
C LEU A 303 39.51 5.70 11.98
N GLN A 304 40.57 4.89 12.22
CA GLN A 304 41.78 5.33 12.87
C GLN A 304 42.58 6.27 11.94
N PRO A 305 43.54 7.07 12.44
CA PRO A 305 44.38 7.92 11.62
C PRO A 305 45.04 7.18 10.44
N GLY A 306 44.75 7.64 9.22
CA GLY A 306 45.23 7.04 7.97
C GLY A 306 44.51 5.77 7.52
N GLU A 307 43.55 5.27 8.27
CA GLU A 307 42.74 4.12 7.90
C GLU A 307 41.73 4.52 6.79
N SER A 308 41.38 3.55 5.94
CA SER A 308 40.42 3.71 4.88
C SER A 308 39.43 2.55 4.79
N LEU A 309 38.22 2.85 4.27
CA LEU A 309 37.15 1.90 4.09
C LEU A 309 36.42 2.21 2.78
N THR A 310 35.89 1.18 2.12
CA THR A 310 35.13 1.32 0.88
C THR A 310 33.73 0.80 1.07
N TYR A 311 32.73 1.57 0.62
CA TYR A 311 31.34 1.17 0.46
C TYR A 311 30.89 1.38 -0.97
N GLY A 312 29.96 0.54 -1.45
CA GLY A 312 29.49 0.67 -2.82
C GLY A 312 28.17 -0.05 -3.11
N LEU A 313 27.63 0.26 -4.27
CA LEU A 313 26.39 -0.30 -4.81
C LEU A 313 26.65 -0.87 -6.21
N ARG A 314 25.96 -1.94 -6.57
CA ARG A 314 25.92 -2.50 -7.92
C ARG A 314 24.53 -2.34 -8.52
N PHE A 315 24.51 -2.23 -9.84
CA PHE A 315 23.31 -1.97 -10.64
C PHE A 315 23.19 -2.99 -11.75
N PHE A 316 22.05 -3.63 -11.86
CA PHE A 316 21.72 -4.54 -12.96
C PHE A 316 20.22 -4.56 -13.23
N VAL A 317 19.78 -5.25 -14.26
CA VAL A 317 18.42 -5.13 -14.76
C VAL A 317 17.70 -6.46 -14.72
N ALA A 318 16.51 -6.50 -14.11
CA ALA A 318 15.56 -7.59 -14.24
C ALA A 318 14.63 -7.34 -15.45
N PRO A 319 14.32 -8.36 -16.28
CA PRO A 319 13.48 -8.18 -17.46
C PRO A 319 12.05 -7.70 -17.14
N SER A 320 11.55 -8.02 -15.95
CA SER A 320 10.22 -7.61 -15.47
C SER A 320 10.13 -7.70 -13.94
N ILE A 321 9.07 -7.15 -13.36
CA ILE A 321 8.75 -7.24 -11.91
C ILE A 321 8.73 -8.71 -11.45
N ARG A 322 8.13 -9.62 -12.23
CA ARG A 322 8.04 -11.05 -11.89
C ARG A 322 9.37 -11.80 -11.90
N GLN A 323 10.41 -11.20 -12.50
CA GLN A 323 11.74 -11.79 -12.62
C GLN A 323 12.78 -11.21 -11.66
N ILE A 324 12.37 -10.31 -10.75
CA ILE A 324 13.27 -9.71 -9.76
C ILE A 324 14.00 -10.79 -8.95
N GLU A 325 13.29 -11.72 -8.32
CA GLU A 325 13.87 -12.75 -7.46
C GLU A 325 14.80 -13.70 -8.23
N SER A 326 14.42 -14.08 -9.46
CA SER A 326 15.28 -14.92 -10.31
C SER A 326 16.53 -14.17 -10.76
N THR A 327 16.42 -12.88 -11.03
CA THR A 327 17.58 -12.03 -11.37
C THR A 327 18.50 -11.86 -10.19
N LEU A 328 17.98 -11.56 -8.99
CA LEU A 328 18.78 -11.50 -7.75
C LEU A 328 19.55 -12.81 -7.55
N THR A 329 18.89 -13.96 -7.70
CA THR A 329 19.55 -15.27 -7.61
C THR A 329 20.65 -15.45 -8.67
N ALA A 330 20.41 -15.03 -9.91
CA ALA A 330 21.40 -15.14 -11.00
C ALA A 330 22.64 -14.27 -10.74
N HIS A 331 22.46 -13.17 -10.01
CA HIS A 331 23.53 -12.28 -9.55
C HIS A 331 24.07 -12.62 -8.15
N HIS A 332 23.89 -13.87 -7.70
CA HIS A 332 24.39 -14.36 -6.42
C HIS A 332 23.93 -13.53 -5.21
N ARG A 333 22.65 -13.11 -5.20
CA ARG A 333 22.05 -12.37 -4.08
C ARG A 333 21.07 -13.28 -3.31
N PRO A 334 21.00 -13.15 -1.97
CA PRO A 334 20.04 -13.89 -1.18
C PRO A 334 18.59 -13.51 -1.54
N VAL A 335 17.71 -14.50 -1.62
CA VAL A 335 16.28 -14.31 -1.81
C VAL A 335 15.52 -15.00 -0.70
N ALA A 336 14.48 -14.35 -0.19
CA ALA A 336 13.60 -14.87 0.84
C ALA A 336 12.13 -14.86 0.36
N LEU A 337 11.39 -15.91 0.66
CA LEU A 337 9.98 -16.05 0.36
C LEU A 337 9.23 -16.47 1.62
N GLY A 338 8.33 -15.64 2.11
CA GLY A 338 7.44 -15.90 3.24
C GLY A 338 6.08 -16.41 2.79
N VAL A 339 5.51 -17.39 3.51
CA VAL A 339 4.15 -17.89 3.36
C VAL A 339 3.51 -17.94 4.75
N PRO A 340 2.36 -17.33 4.97
CA PRO A 340 1.53 -16.60 4.01
C PRO A 340 2.09 -15.22 3.62
N GLY A 341 3.16 -14.78 4.23
CA GLY A 341 3.85 -13.50 4.05
C GLY A 341 4.69 -13.19 5.29
N TYR A 342 4.77 -11.90 5.64
CA TYR A 342 5.61 -11.42 6.75
C TYR A 342 4.75 -10.83 7.90
N ILE A 343 3.44 -11.04 7.84
CA ILE A 343 2.48 -10.75 8.91
C ILE A 343 2.01 -12.10 9.44
N LEU A 344 2.27 -12.38 10.72
CA LEU A 344 2.05 -13.69 11.30
C LEU A 344 1.03 -13.63 12.45
N PRO A 345 -0.20 -14.17 12.27
CA PRO A 345 -1.10 -14.48 13.37
C PRO A 345 -0.49 -15.53 14.30
N THR A 346 -0.69 -15.40 15.62
CA THR A 346 -0.08 -16.30 16.62
C THR A 346 -0.62 -17.74 16.59
N ASP A 347 -1.77 -17.98 15.96
CA ASP A 347 -2.37 -19.31 15.77
C ASP A 347 -2.05 -19.94 14.41
N MET A 348 -1.35 -19.20 13.53
CA MET A 348 -1.00 -19.64 12.18
C MET A 348 0.48 -20.01 12.10
N GLN A 349 0.77 -21.08 11.35
CA GLN A 349 2.15 -21.44 10.98
C GLN A 349 2.57 -20.64 9.76
N GLY A 350 3.70 -19.95 9.89
CA GLY A 350 4.41 -19.36 8.75
C GLY A 350 5.49 -20.30 8.22
N HIS A 351 5.83 -20.14 6.95
CA HIS A 351 6.97 -20.77 6.32
C HIS A 351 7.89 -19.71 5.71
N LEU A 352 9.18 -19.88 5.92
CA LEU A 352 10.22 -19.07 5.30
C LEU A 352 11.09 -19.96 4.44
N PHE A 353 11.22 -19.59 3.17
CA PHE A 353 12.11 -20.25 2.22
C PHE A 353 13.24 -19.29 1.87
N LEU A 354 14.48 -19.73 2.08
CA LEU A 354 15.69 -18.97 1.78
C LEU A 354 16.42 -19.62 0.61
N ARG A 355 16.85 -18.82 -0.35
CA ARG A 355 17.63 -19.28 -1.51
C ARG A 355 18.87 -18.43 -1.68
N TYR A 356 20.01 -19.05 -1.52
CA TYR A 356 21.32 -18.46 -1.72
C TYR A 356 22.34 -19.55 -2.04
N ASP A 357 23.44 -19.20 -2.70
CA ASP A 357 24.51 -20.14 -3.04
C ASP A 357 25.48 -20.40 -1.86
N ARG A 358 25.22 -19.83 -0.69
CA ARG A 358 25.93 -20.06 0.57
C ARG A 358 25.01 -20.68 1.60
N ALA A 359 25.56 -21.56 2.41
CA ALA A 359 24.80 -22.22 3.45
C ALA A 359 24.36 -21.25 4.54
N VAL A 360 23.17 -21.42 5.07
CA VAL A 360 22.70 -20.71 6.25
C VAL A 360 23.48 -21.19 7.47
N ARG A 361 24.08 -20.27 8.20
CA ARG A 361 24.83 -20.52 9.44
C ARG A 361 23.95 -20.40 10.67
N SER A 362 23.07 -19.38 10.69
CA SER A 362 22.12 -19.15 11.79
C SER A 362 20.89 -18.37 11.31
N VAL A 363 19.76 -18.61 11.96
CA VAL A 363 18.53 -17.82 11.88
C VAL A 363 18.12 -17.46 13.29
N ILE A 364 18.05 -16.17 13.61
CA ILE A 364 17.79 -15.67 14.97
C ILE A 364 16.58 -14.75 14.93
N SER A 365 15.68 -14.91 15.90
CA SER A 365 14.54 -14.00 16.11
C SER A 365 14.94 -12.84 17.03
N GLU A 366 14.65 -11.63 16.62
CA GLU A 366 14.78 -10.41 17.43
C GLU A 366 13.43 -9.66 17.51
N PRO A 367 12.97 -9.36 18.71
CA PRO A 367 13.50 -9.75 20.03
C PRO A 367 13.55 -11.29 20.21
N THR A 368 14.46 -11.74 21.02
CA THR A 368 14.59 -13.18 21.32
C THR A 368 13.27 -13.80 21.76
N GLY A 369 12.88 -14.89 21.09
CA GLY A 369 11.64 -15.61 21.36
C GLY A 369 10.38 -14.88 20.90
N ALA A 370 10.46 -13.90 20.00
CA ALA A 370 9.29 -13.31 19.35
C ALA A 370 8.72 -14.23 18.26
N ILE A 371 9.62 -14.96 17.58
CA ILE A 371 9.25 -15.99 16.59
C ILE A 371 10.01 -17.28 16.95
N SER A 372 9.33 -18.39 17.08
CA SER A 372 9.93 -19.71 17.14
C SER A 372 10.23 -20.22 15.74
N ILE A 373 11.39 -20.85 15.58
CA ILE A 373 11.94 -21.24 14.28
C ILE A 373 12.28 -22.73 14.33
N ARG A 374 11.73 -23.49 13.39
CA ARG A 374 12.09 -24.89 13.15
C ARG A 374 12.71 -25.02 11.78
N ASP A 375 13.88 -25.64 11.69
CA ASP A 375 14.54 -25.99 10.45
C ASP A 375 13.85 -27.20 9.81
N ASP A 376 13.32 -27.06 8.61
CA ASP A 376 12.65 -28.10 7.83
C ASP A 376 13.56 -28.65 6.72
N GLY A 377 14.81 -28.17 6.63
CA GLY A 377 15.83 -28.63 5.70
C GLY A 377 15.67 -28.15 4.26
N HIS A 378 16.43 -28.76 3.39
CA HIS A 378 16.49 -28.39 1.98
C HIS A 378 15.25 -28.82 1.19
N ARG A 379 14.89 -28.00 0.20
CA ARG A 379 13.90 -28.25 -0.83
C ARG A 379 14.56 -28.25 -2.21
N ALA A 380 13.79 -28.49 -3.27
CA ALA A 380 14.28 -28.40 -4.64
C ALA A 380 14.78 -26.97 -4.97
N GLY A 381 15.65 -26.83 -5.96
CA GLY A 381 16.10 -25.53 -6.46
C GLY A 381 16.94 -24.69 -5.49
N LEU A 382 17.70 -25.32 -4.57
CA LEU A 382 18.53 -24.66 -3.55
C LEU A 382 17.75 -23.91 -2.46
N TRP A 383 16.47 -24.16 -2.31
CA TRP A 383 15.69 -23.60 -1.23
C TRP A 383 15.98 -24.31 0.11
N HIS A 384 16.10 -23.54 1.19
CA HIS A 384 16.13 -24.03 2.56
C HIS A 384 14.87 -23.54 3.27
N ALA A 385 14.10 -24.44 3.85
CA ALA A 385 12.80 -24.16 4.43
C ALA A 385 12.83 -24.11 5.96
N TYR A 386 12.07 -23.19 6.51
CA TYR A 386 11.83 -23.05 7.95
C TYR A 386 10.33 -22.94 8.21
N THR A 387 9.85 -23.57 9.29
CA THR A 387 8.53 -23.30 9.85
C THR A 387 8.69 -22.27 10.97
N LEU A 388 7.83 -21.26 10.92
CA LEU A 388 7.80 -20.14 11.84
C LEU A 388 6.51 -20.14 12.66
N ARG A 389 6.56 -19.64 13.89
CA ARG A 389 5.38 -19.35 14.68
C ARG A 389 5.62 -18.07 15.49
N ALA A 390 4.66 -17.15 15.40
CA ALA A 390 4.68 -15.94 16.22
C ALA A 390 4.33 -16.29 17.68
N GLU A 391 5.16 -15.86 18.61
CA GLU A 391 4.99 -16.11 20.05
C GLU A 391 4.65 -14.84 20.83
N LYS A 392 4.98 -13.66 20.29
CA LYS A 392 4.72 -12.37 20.93
C LYS A 392 4.17 -11.40 19.91
N TRP A 393 3.17 -10.65 20.28
CA TRP A 393 2.63 -9.56 19.46
C TRP A 393 3.67 -8.45 19.26
N GLY A 394 3.64 -7.78 18.09
CA GLY A 394 4.48 -6.63 17.82
C GLY A 394 5.40 -6.81 16.61
N ARG A 395 6.29 -5.84 16.42
CA ARG A 395 7.34 -5.90 15.41
C ARG A 395 8.41 -6.88 15.85
N SER A 396 8.91 -7.64 14.90
CA SER A 396 10.03 -8.55 15.09
C SER A 396 10.81 -8.68 13.78
N ARG A 397 12.00 -9.25 13.83
CA ARG A 397 12.77 -9.56 12.64
C ARG A 397 13.49 -10.90 12.79
N LEU A 398 13.75 -11.54 11.67
CA LEU A 398 14.67 -12.66 11.58
C LEU A 398 16.00 -12.15 11.01
N VAL A 399 17.07 -12.43 11.71
CA VAL A 399 18.44 -12.15 11.28
C VAL A 399 19.07 -13.46 10.84
N ILE A 400 19.38 -13.56 9.55
CA ILE A 400 19.99 -14.70 8.90
C ILE A 400 21.44 -14.40 8.64
N THR A 401 22.35 -15.28 9.08
CA THR A 401 23.78 -15.19 8.76
C THR A 401 24.15 -16.36 7.87
N TYR A 402 24.78 -16.06 6.76
CA TYR A 402 25.29 -17.06 5.83
C TYR A 402 26.76 -17.40 6.08
N SER A 403 27.26 -18.51 5.47
CA SER A 403 28.59 -19.03 5.71
C SER A 403 29.74 -18.14 5.24
N ASP A 404 29.46 -17.21 4.32
CA ASP A 404 30.41 -16.18 3.85
C ASP A 404 30.39 -14.89 4.69
N GLY A 405 29.54 -14.82 5.71
CA GLY A 405 29.38 -13.65 6.57
C GLY A 405 28.23 -12.70 6.14
N THR A 406 27.63 -12.90 4.98
CA THR A 406 26.48 -12.11 4.52
C THR A 406 25.36 -12.16 5.56
N VAL A 407 24.79 -11.01 5.89
CA VAL A 407 23.64 -10.85 6.80
C VAL A 407 22.41 -10.50 6.01
N GLN A 408 21.29 -11.15 6.34
CA GLN A 408 19.97 -10.82 5.80
C GLN A 408 18.99 -10.57 6.94
N SER A 409 18.32 -9.42 6.94
CA SER A 409 17.29 -9.06 7.91
C SER A 409 15.91 -9.08 7.26
N ILE A 410 14.95 -9.77 7.87
CA ILE A 410 13.56 -9.87 7.38
C ILE A 410 12.62 -9.37 8.47
N GLY A 411 11.93 -8.28 8.20
CA GLY A 411 10.97 -7.69 9.15
C GLY A 411 9.65 -8.44 9.18
N TYR A 412 9.17 -8.80 10.35
CA TYR A 412 7.87 -9.41 10.62
C TYR A 412 6.99 -8.53 11.49
N ARG A 413 5.67 -8.65 11.29
CA ARG A 413 4.66 -8.14 12.21
C ARG A 413 3.86 -9.32 12.77
N ASN A 414 4.00 -9.57 14.06
CA ASN A 414 3.23 -10.61 14.75
C ASN A 414 1.93 -9.99 15.26
N ILE A 415 0.80 -10.63 14.96
CA ILE A 415 -0.53 -10.17 15.33
C ILE A 415 -1.28 -11.24 16.12
N LYS A 416 -2.36 -10.85 16.81
CA LYS A 416 -3.31 -11.78 17.39
C LYS A 416 -3.93 -12.69 16.30
N PRO A 417 -4.58 -13.81 16.64
CA PRO A 417 -5.46 -14.51 15.70
C PRO A 417 -6.35 -13.53 14.96
N GLU A 418 -6.51 -13.70 13.65
CA GLU A 418 -7.25 -12.73 12.81
C GLU A 418 -8.67 -12.49 13.34
N ILE A 419 -9.36 -13.57 13.72
CA ILE A 419 -10.72 -13.50 14.30
C ILE A 419 -10.74 -12.62 15.56
N GLN A 420 -9.73 -12.73 16.41
CA GLN A 420 -9.66 -11.94 17.65
C GLN A 420 -9.31 -10.48 17.34
N ALA A 421 -8.37 -10.22 16.43
CA ALA A 421 -8.02 -8.86 16.04
C ALA A 421 -9.23 -8.10 15.46
N VAL A 422 -10.02 -8.77 14.62
CA VAL A 422 -11.24 -8.20 14.02
C VAL A 422 -12.37 -8.04 15.05
N ALA A 423 -12.51 -8.97 16.00
CA ALA A 423 -13.49 -8.84 17.09
C ALA A 423 -13.10 -7.66 18.03
N ASP A 424 -11.84 -7.56 18.43
CA ASP A 424 -11.35 -6.46 19.28
C ASP A 424 -11.53 -5.10 18.58
N MET A 425 -11.31 -5.03 17.28
CA MET A 425 -11.55 -3.83 16.47
C MET A 425 -13.04 -3.44 16.48
N GLY A 426 -13.95 -4.38 16.24
CA GLY A 426 -15.39 -4.13 16.32
C GLY A 426 -15.79 -3.61 17.69
N HIS A 427 -15.32 -4.29 18.74
CA HIS A 427 -15.55 -3.84 20.12
C HIS A 427 -15.05 -2.41 20.35
N PHE A 428 -13.83 -2.08 19.90
CA PHE A 428 -13.27 -0.74 20.02
C PHE A 428 -14.14 0.32 19.33
N PHE A 429 -14.60 0.05 18.11
CA PHE A 429 -15.46 0.99 17.37
C PHE A 429 -16.79 1.23 18.07
N TYR A 430 -17.47 0.17 18.52
CA TYR A 430 -18.79 0.28 19.10
C TYR A 430 -18.81 0.58 20.60
N HIS A 431 -17.63 0.71 21.26
CA HIS A 431 -17.52 1.12 22.66
C HIS A 431 -16.71 2.42 22.80
N GLU A 432 -15.43 2.44 22.45
CA GLU A 432 -14.56 3.60 22.64
C GLU A 432 -14.87 4.75 21.65
N GLN A 433 -15.26 4.41 20.43
CA GLN A 433 -15.61 5.37 19.39
C GLN A 433 -17.12 5.62 19.27
N TRP A 434 -17.93 4.92 20.05
CA TRP A 434 -19.37 5.11 20.04
C TRP A 434 -19.72 6.48 20.64
N PHE A 435 -20.33 7.32 19.81
CA PHE A 435 -20.74 8.67 20.17
C PHE A 435 -22.25 8.71 20.38
N ASP A 436 -22.67 9.00 21.60
CA ASP A 436 -24.06 9.04 22.01
C ASP A 436 -24.32 10.30 22.86
N ASP A 437 -24.24 11.47 22.21
CA ASP A 437 -24.50 12.77 22.80
C ASP A 437 -25.77 13.34 22.15
N PRO A 438 -26.94 13.26 22.82
CA PRO A 438 -28.20 13.71 22.24
C PRO A 438 -28.27 15.20 21.93
N ASP A 439 -27.36 16.00 22.49
CA ASP A 439 -27.27 17.43 22.27
C ASP A 439 -26.30 17.81 21.13
N ASP A 440 -25.79 16.83 20.36
CA ASP A 440 -24.90 17.11 19.22
C ASP A 440 -25.66 17.90 18.12
N PRO A 441 -25.24 19.15 17.85
CA PRO A 441 -25.97 20.00 16.90
C PRO A 441 -25.79 19.61 15.43
N PHE A 442 -24.90 18.62 15.15
CA PHE A 442 -24.60 18.15 13.82
C PHE A 442 -25.29 16.83 13.45
N HIS A 443 -26.13 16.32 14.33
CA HIS A 443 -26.88 15.05 14.13
C HIS A 443 -25.98 13.84 13.82
N ARG A 444 -24.82 13.72 14.53
CA ARG A 444 -23.88 12.60 14.36
C ARG A 444 -24.12 11.46 15.32
N THR A 445 -25.14 11.56 16.15
CA THR A 445 -25.47 10.63 17.23
C THR A 445 -26.79 9.92 16.96
N PRO A 446 -26.91 8.61 17.26
CA PRO A 446 -25.83 7.72 17.71
C PRO A 446 -24.93 7.28 16.55
N GLY A 447 -23.61 7.18 16.78
CA GLY A 447 -22.69 6.79 15.70
C GLY A 447 -21.28 6.48 16.17
N VAL A 448 -20.48 5.96 15.26
CA VAL A 448 -19.03 5.73 15.48
C VAL A 448 -18.28 6.90 14.86
N ILE A 449 -17.52 7.64 15.65
CA ILE A 449 -16.75 8.80 15.17
C ILE A 449 -15.24 8.55 15.21
N SER A 450 -14.47 9.40 14.54
CA SER A 450 -13.00 9.33 14.54
C SER A 450 -12.42 9.39 15.96
N TYR A 451 -11.25 8.78 16.15
CA TYR A 451 -10.59 8.66 17.46
C TYR A 451 -9.12 9.01 17.37
N ASP A 452 -8.62 9.61 18.44
CA ASP A 452 -7.22 9.93 18.65
C ASP A 452 -6.63 9.01 19.73
N ASN A 453 -5.92 7.99 19.33
CA ASN A 453 -5.33 6.99 20.22
C ASN A 453 -4.20 7.56 21.11
N GLU A 454 -3.52 8.63 20.67
CA GLU A 454 -2.47 9.29 21.46
C GLU A 454 -3.06 10.02 22.69
N THR A 455 -4.23 10.62 22.52
CA THR A 455 -4.94 11.31 23.63
C THR A 455 -5.99 10.44 24.30
N GLY A 456 -6.34 9.30 23.73
CA GLY A 456 -7.40 8.42 24.23
C GLY A 456 -8.79 9.05 24.14
N LYS A 457 -9.08 9.82 23.06
CA LYS A 457 -10.33 10.58 22.93
C LYS A 457 -10.96 10.51 21.55
N GLN A 458 -12.28 10.61 21.53
CA GLN A 458 -13.04 10.85 20.31
C GLN A 458 -12.69 12.22 19.71
N VAL A 459 -12.53 12.29 18.38
CA VAL A 459 -12.29 13.53 17.65
C VAL A 459 -13.63 14.16 17.29
N ARG A 460 -14.18 14.95 18.21
CA ARG A 460 -15.48 15.59 18.04
C ARG A 460 -15.40 16.85 17.17
N GLN A 461 -14.23 17.47 17.08
CA GLN A 461 -13.93 18.65 16.26
C GLN A 461 -12.54 18.54 15.65
N ASP A 462 -12.42 18.90 14.39
CA ASP A 462 -11.16 19.08 13.68
C ASP A 462 -11.35 20.21 12.65
N SER A 463 -10.34 21.01 12.37
CA SER A 463 -10.41 22.07 11.36
C SER A 463 -10.52 21.51 9.93
N ARG A 464 -10.19 20.23 9.74
CA ARG A 464 -10.57 19.43 8.60
C ARG A 464 -11.93 18.81 8.91
N VAL A 465 -12.99 19.54 8.57
CA VAL A 465 -14.35 19.24 9.06
C VAL A 465 -14.84 17.83 8.72
N TRP A 466 -14.30 17.21 7.69
CA TRP A 466 -14.63 15.83 7.32
C TRP A 466 -14.13 14.79 8.33
N ILE A 467 -13.05 15.04 9.09
CA ILE A 467 -12.57 14.11 10.14
C ILE A 467 -13.66 13.85 11.17
N ALA A 468 -14.39 14.89 11.54
CA ALA A 468 -15.50 14.79 12.49
C ALA A 468 -16.87 14.67 11.81
N GLY A 469 -16.91 14.54 10.48
CA GLY A 469 -18.12 14.74 9.69
C GLY A 469 -18.80 13.48 9.17
N LEU A 470 -18.28 12.29 9.42
CA LEU A 470 -18.84 10.97 9.15
C LEU A 470 -18.97 10.57 7.67
N SER A 471 -18.62 11.39 6.70
CA SER A 471 -18.96 11.12 5.30
C SER A 471 -17.77 10.87 4.38
N ASP A 472 -16.81 11.79 4.35
CA ASP A 472 -15.59 11.62 3.56
C ASP A 472 -14.75 10.49 4.17
N GLU A 473 -13.87 9.88 3.41
CA GLU A 473 -13.13 8.66 3.78
C GLU A 473 -12.59 8.67 5.21
N ALA A 474 -12.03 9.79 5.65
CA ALA A 474 -11.45 9.91 6.99
C ALA A 474 -12.50 10.02 8.11
N GLY A 475 -13.69 10.54 7.81
CA GLY A 475 -14.80 10.57 8.75
C GLY A 475 -15.62 9.28 8.75
N ALA A 476 -15.65 8.60 7.61
CA ALA A 476 -16.35 7.33 7.45
C ALA A 476 -15.55 6.12 7.98
N GLY A 477 -14.23 6.23 8.06
CA GLY A 477 -13.32 5.10 8.23
C GLY A 477 -13.70 4.09 9.30
N SER A 478 -14.04 4.55 10.49
CA SER A 478 -14.39 3.66 11.60
C SER A 478 -15.74 2.98 11.43
N TRP A 479 -16.81 3.73 11.12
CA TRP A 479 -18.15 3.13 11.00
C TRP A 479 -18.26 2.23 9.76
N LEU A 480 -17.53 2.55 8.68
CA LEU A 480 -17.46 1.72 7.48
C LEU A 480 -16.83 0.36 7.79
N ALA A 481 -15.66 0.36 8.44
CA ALA A 481 -15.01 -0.88 8.87
C ALA A 481 -15.92 -1.69 9.84
N GLY A 482 -16.55 -1.00 10.79
CA GLY A 482 -17.50 -1.60 11.70
C GLY A 482 -18.72 -2.23 11.00
N ALA A 483 -19.22 -1.61 9.93
CA ALA A 483 -20.34 -2.12 9.15
C ALA A 483 -19.96 -3.38 8.34
N VAL A 484 -18.84 -3.31 7.59
CA VAL A 484 -18.43 -4.46 6.75
C VAL A 484 -17.91 -5.64 7.55
N LYS A 485 -17.40 -5.42 8.76
CA LYS A 485 -17.06 -6.49 9.70
C LYS A 485 -18.27 -7.40 9.97
N GLN A 486 -19.47 -6.82 10.07
CA GLN A 486 -20.66 -7.56 10.49
C GLN A 486 -21.14 -8.63 9.49
N PHE A 487 -20.87 -8.48 8.19
CA PHE A 487 -21.29 -9.53 7.26
C PHE A 487 -20.42 -10.80 7.31
N GLY A 488 -19.22 -10.71 7.85
CA GLY A 488 -18.31 -11.86 7.98
C GLY A 488 -18.18 -12.38 9.41
N GLU A 489 -18.11 -11.49 10.38
CA GLU A 489 -17.98 -11.82 11.81
C GLU A 489 -18.95 -10.95 12.64
N PRO A 490 -20.25 -11.29 12.63
CA PRO A 490 -21.28 -10.47 13.27
C PRO A 490 -21.24 -10.57 14.79
N ASP A 491 -21.48 -9.43 15.45
CA ASP A 491 -21.81 -9.34 16.85
C ASP A 491 -23.21 -8.71 17.03
N ARG A 492 -24.07 -9.29 17.87
CA ARG A 492 -25.46 -8.85 18.02
C ARG A 492 -25.59 -7.44 18.57
N GLU A 493 -24.76 -7.03 19.53
CA GLU A 493 -24.79 -5.68 20.09
C GLU A 493 -24.29 -4.66 19.07
N GLU A 494 -23.20 -4.96 18.37
CA GLU A 494 -22.63 -4.11 17.33
C GLU A 494 -23.61 -3.93 16.16
N VAL A 495 -24.29 -4.99 15.73
CA VAL A 495 -25.33 -4.95 14.69
C VAL A 495 -26.50 -4.04 15.13
N ALA A 496 -26.95 -4.15 16.38
CA ALA A 496 -28.03 -3.29 16.87
C ALA A 496 -27.62 -1.80 16.91
N LYS A 497 -26.38 -1.52 17.27
CA LYS A 497 -25.81 -0.16 17.23
C LYS A 497 -25.67 0.33 15.78
N LEU A 498 -25.20 -0.52 14.86
CA LEU A 498 -25.12 -0.20 13.44
C LEU A 498 -26.50 0.12 12.85
N GLU A 499 -27.53 -0.68 13.15
CA GLU A 499 -28.90 -0.39 12.74
C GLU A 499 -29.40 0.97 13.30
N SER A 500 -29.03 1.29 14.54
CA SER A 500 -29.38 2.57 15.16
C SER A 500 -28.68 3.75 14.49
N PHE A 501 -27.41 3.59 14.09
CA PHE A 501 -26.67 4.57 13.31
C PHE A 501 -27.30 4.76 11.92
N VAL A 502 -27.63 3.67 11.24
CA VAL A 502 -28.27 3.75 9.90
C VAL A 502 -29.58 4.49 9.95
N ASP A 503 -30.46 4.20 10.92
CA ASP A 503 -31.77 4.85 11.02
C ASP A 503 -31.71 6.26 11.61
N GLY A 504 -30.77 6.51 12.53
CA GLY A 504 -30.73 7.76 13.29
C GLY A 504 -29.82 8.83 12.68
N VAL A 505 -28.84 8.42 11.90
CA VAL A 505 -27.81 9.33 11.36
C VAL A 505 -27.65 9.18 9.87
N LEU A 506 -27.37 7.97 9.37
CA LEU A 506 -27.05 7.78 7.96
C LEU A 506 -28.24 8.15 7.09
N TRP A 507 -29.40 7.54 7.30
CA TRP A 507 -30.62 7.80 6.53
C TRP A 507 -31.41 8.99 7.12
N GLY A 508 -31.36 10.12 6.44
CA GLY A 508 -32.08 11.34 6.80
C GLY A 508 -31.19 12.50 7.25
N HIS A 509 -29.91 12.26 7.58
CA HIS A 509 -28.95 13.29 7.92
C HIS A 509 -27.69 13.24 7.05
N LEU A 510 -26.94 12.13 7.09
CA LEU A 510 -25.76 11.98 6.25
C LEU A 510 -26.14 11.79 4.78
N GLN A 511 -27.24 11.10 4.56
CA GLN A 511 -27.86 10.90 3.26
C GLN A 511 -29.28 11.49 3.26
N ASP A 512 -29.61 12.27 2.22
CA ASP A 512 -30.95 12.84 2.08
C ASP A 512 -32.01 11.76 1.87
N SER A 513 -33.05 11.73 2.71
CA SER A 513 -34.16 10.77 2.63
C SER A 513 -35.32 11.27 1.77
N SER A 514 -35.31 12.53 1.34
CA SER A 514 -36.40 13.16 0.60
C SER A 514 -35.92 14.36 -0.22
N GLY A 515 -36.81 14.95 -0.99
CA GLY A 515 -36.51 16.14 -1.82
C GLY A 515 -35.74 15.83 -3.08
N ASP A 516 -35.20 16.88 -3.71
CA ASP A 516 -34.52 16.81 -5.01
C ASP A 516 -33.19 16.07 -4.95
N HIS A 517 -32.59 16.01 -3.76
CA HIS A 517 -31.33 15.32 -3.51
C HIS A 517 -31.50 13.98 -2.79
N LYS A 518 -32.70 13.38 -2.81
CA LYS A 518 -32.92 12.07 -2.19
C LYS A 518 -31.84 11.07 -2.62
N TYR A 519 -31.28 10.32 -1.67
CA TYR A 519 -30.13 9.44 -1.77
C TYR A 519 -28.78 10.14 -2.00
N GLY A 520 -28.73 11.47 -2.04
CA GLY A 520 -27.49 12.25 -2.07
C GLY A 520 -26.74 12.13 -0.75
N VAL A 521 -25.42 11.98 -0.80
CA VAL A 521 -24.58 11.85 0.38
C VAL A 521 -23.83 13.16 0.60
N HIS A 522 -24.00 13.77 1.78
CA HIS A 522 -23.35 15.01 2.16
C HIS A 522 -21.84 14.80 2.31
N LYS A 523 -21.05 15.84 2.06
CA LYS A 523 -19.59 15.79 2.25
C LYS A 523 -19.19 15.71 3.71
N SER A 524 -20.01 16.29 4.62
CA SER A 524 -19.76 16.25 6.05
C SER A 524 -21.01 16.69 6.82
N LEU A 525 -21.30 16.05 7.94
CA LEU A 525 -22.28 16.55 8.89
C LEU A 525 -21.69 17.65 9.78
N PHE A 526 -20.44 17.56 10.13
CA PHE A 526 -19.75 18.59 10.89
C PHE A 526 -19.33 19.74 9.96
N TYR A 527 -19.49 20.98 10.40
CA TYR A 527 -19.12 22.19 9.66
C TYR A 527 -18.64 23.30 10.59
N TYR A 528 -17.92 24.28 10.06
CA TYR A 528 -17.51 25.47 10.78
C TYR A 528 -18.37 26.67 10.38
N GLN A 529 -19.28 27.08 11.24
CA GLN A 529 -20.12 28.27 11.07
C GLN A 529 -20.42 28.92 12.41
N PRO A 530 -19.52 29.80 12.92
CA PRO A 530 -19.63 30.37 14.27
C PRO A 530 -20.94 31.10 14.54
N ASP A 531 -21.49 31.80 13.54
CA ASP A 531 -22.71 32.56 13.66
C ASP A 531 -23.97 31.67 13.86
N ALA A 532 -23.87 30.40 13.54
CA ALA A 532 -24.94 29.42 13.73
C ALA A 532 -24.84 28.62 15.03
N MET A 533 -23.78 28.82 15.81
CA MET A 533 -23.47 28.01 16.99
C MET A 533 -23.41 28.90 18.26
N PRO A 534 -23.59 28.29 19.44
CA PRO A 534 -23.37 29.01 20.71
C PRO A 534 -21.97 29.65 20.78
N THR A 535 -21.86 30.76 21.51
CA THR A 535 -20.58 31.45 21.72
C THR A 535 -19.55 30.46 22.29
N ASN A 536 -18.34 30.42 21.72
CA ASN A 536 -17.23 29.55 22.14
C ASN A 536 -17.51 28.04 21.95
N TYR A 537 -18.39 27.64 21.07
CA TYR A 537 -18.65 26.23 20.75
C TYR A 537 -17.41 25.57 20.15
N TYR A 538 -16.77 26.24 19.19
CA TYR A 538 -15.61 25.68 18.48
C TYR A 538 -14.32 25.84 19.30
N ASP A 539 -13.50 24.80 19.32
CA ASP A 539 -12.21 24.82 19.99
C ASP A 539 -11.27 25.87 19.38
N SER A 540 -10.91 26.86 20.19
CA SER A 540 -10.04 27.97 19.77
C SER A 540 -8.58 27.55 19.47
N ASN A 541 -8.18 26.35 19.84
CA ASN A 541 -6.85 25.83 19.53
C ASN A 541 -6.75 25.29 18.10
N LEU A 542 -7.87 25.08 17.41
CA LEU A 542 -7.90 24.61 16.03
C LEU A 542 -7.81 25.79 15.03
N ASN A 543 -7.17 25.55 13.89
CA ASN A 543 -7.01 26.56 12.85
C ASN A 543 -8.24 26.63 11.93
N TRP A 544 -9.28 27.31 12.35
CA TRP A 544 -10.51 27.51 11.58
C TRP A 544 -10.38 28.43 10.36
N LYS A 545 -9.21 29.03 10.13
CA LYS A 545 -8.93 29.83 8.93
C LYS A 545 -8.44 28.99 7.76
N SER A 546 -8.32 27.67 7.94
CA SER A 546 -7.97 26.74 6.87
C SER A 546 -9.09 26.64 5.83
N TRP A 547 -8.73 26.37 4.59
CA TRP A 547 -9.68 26.02 3.51
C TRP A 547 -10.49 24.74 3.82
N THR A 548 -10.00 23.95 4.75
CA THR A 548 -10.60 22.69 5.21
C THR A 548 -11.78 22.90 6.15
N SER A 549 -11.94 24.12 6.68
CA SER A 549 -13.01 24.48 7.62
C SER A 549 -14.27 24.90 6.86
N TRP A 550 -14.94 23.91 6.23
CA TRP A 550 -16.13 24.15 5.41
C TRP A 550 -17.30 24.67 6.23
N ASN A 551 -18.03 25.63 5.66
CA ASN A 551 -19.31 26.05 6.18
C ASN A 551 -20.43 25.05 5.86
N ILE A 552 -21.63 25.24 6.41
CA ILE A 552 -22.76 24.35 6.20
C ILE A 552 -23.06 24.10 4.72
N LYS A 553 -23.00 25.10 3.87
CA LYS A 553 -23.27 24.97 2.44
C LYS A 553 -22.26 24.06 1.73
N ALA A 554 -20.99 24.17 2.07
CA ALA A 554 -19.95 23.34 1.49
C ALA A 554 -19.97 21.92 2.08
N ALA A 555 -20.32 21.78 3.34
CA ALA A 555 -20.43 20.51 4.03
C ALA A 555 -21.65 19.68 3.53
N SER A 556 -22.77 20.33 3.26
CA SER A 556 -24.00 19.68 2.76
C SER A 556 -24.01 19.44 1.23
N ASP A 557 -22.95 19.77 0.51
CA ASP A 557 -22.82 19.45 -0.91
C ASP A 557 -22.79 17.94 -1.14
N VAL A 558 -23.59 17.44 -2.10
CA VAL A 558 -23.70 16.01 -2.44
C VAL A 558 -22.89 15.61 -3.67
N GLY A 559 -22.10 16.52 -4.21
CA GLY A 559 -21.35 16.36 -5.46
C GLY A 559 -20.03 15.56 -5.36
N ARG A 560 -19.68 14.99 -4.21
CA ARG A 560 -18.47 14.18 -4.03
C ARG A 560 -18.78 12.69 -4.11
N SER A 561 -18.50 12.07 -5.25
CA SER A 561 -18.86 10.67 -5.51
C SER A 561 -18.13 9.67 -4.61
N TYR A 562 -16.94 9.97 -4.11
CA TYR A 562 -16.16 9.09 -3.23
C TYR A 562 -16.88 8.75 -1.90
N ASN A 563 -17.86 9.57 -1.49
CA ASN A 563 -18.61 9.32 -0.25
C ASN A 563 -19.73 8.27 -0.42
N TYR A 564 -20.17 8.02 -1.65
CA TYR A 564 -21.32 7.14 -1.92
C TYR A 564 -20.99 5.65 -1.72
N PRO A 565 -19.82 5.13 -2.14
CA PRO A 565 -19.46 3.73 -1.89
C PRO A 565 -19.47 3.34 -0.41
N HIS A 566 -19.07 4.23 0.49
CA HIS A 566 -19.11 3.99 1.94
C HIS A 566 -20.52 3.67 2.41
N VAL A 567 -21.49 4.47 1.98
CA VAL A 567 -22.93 4.30 2.29
C VAL A 567 -23.47 3.02 1.64
N VAL A 568 -23.10 2.78 0.38
CA VAL A 568 -23.48 1.53 -0.34
C VAL A 568 -22.94 0.31 0.38
N ALA A 569 -21.69 0.32 0.82
CA ALA A 569 -21.07 -0.80 1.52
C ALA A 569 -21.76 -1.09 2.87
N ALA A 570 -22.19 -0.06 3.61
CA ALA A 570 -22.93 -0.24 4.85
C ALA A 570 -24.31 -0.87 4.61
N TYR A 571 -25.07 -0.36 3.64
CA TYR A 571 -26.36 -0.97 3.30
C TYR A 571 -26.21 -2.38 2.75
N TRP A 572 -25.21 -2.62 1.90
CA TRP A 572 -24.93 -3.94 1.35
C TRP A 572 -24.55 -4.94 2.45
N SER A 573 -23.75 -4.53 3.43
CA SER A 573 -23.37 -5.36 4.57
C SER A 573 -24.60 -5.78 5.40
N LEU A 574 -25.50 -4.83 5.69
CA LEU A 574 -26.76 -5.12 6.39
C LEU A 574 -27.72 -5.97 5.55
N TYR A 575 -27.74 -5.76 4.22
CA TYR A 575 -28.47 -6.67 3.31
C TYR A 575 -27.97 -8.10 3.44
N ARG A 576 -26.64 -8.30 3.31
CA ARG A 576 -26.02 -9.62 3.42
C ARG A 576 -26.36 -10.30 4.74
N LEU A 577 -26.28 -9.55 5.83
CA LEU A 577 -26.58 -10.06 7.16
C LEU A 577 -28.08 -10.38 7.33
N ALA A 578 -28.97 -9.45 6.95
CA ALA A 578 -30.42 -9.65 7.06
C ALA A 578 -30.93 -10.82 6.20
N ARG A 579 -30.29 -11.07 5.06
CA ARG A 579 -30.66 -12.16 4.13
C ARG A 579 -30.20 -13.54 4.60
N ASN A 580 -29.05 -13.58 5.29
CA ASN A 580 -28.36 -14.82 5.58
C ASN A 580 -28.36 -15.20 7.07
N SER A 581 -28.71 -14.28 7.97
CA SER A 581 -28.72 -14.51 9.43
C SER A 581 -30.08 -14.15 10.04
N GLN A 582 -30.73 -15.11 10.65
CA GLN A 582 -32.08 -14.93 11.20
C GLN A 582 -32.07 -14.14 12.52
N GLY A 583 -32.75 -12.99 12.55
CA GLY A 583 -32.98 -12.22 13.78
C GLY A 583 -31.78 -11.46 14.34
N LEU A 584 -30.70 -11.32 13.56
CA LEU A 584 -29.60 -10.39 13.87
C LEU A 584 -29.97 -8.97 13.44
N VAL A 585 -30.47 -8.80 12.22
CA VAL A 585 -31.01 -7.52 11.71
C VAL A 585 -32.50 -7.49 12.00
N THR A 586 -32.99 -6.41 12.62
CA THR A 586 -34.33 -6.32 13.18
C THR A 586 -35.15 -5.12 12.72
N LYS A 587 -34.51 -4.05 12.22
CA LYS A 587 -35.17 -2.79 11.87
C LYS A 587 -35.88 -2.86 10.51
N HIS A 588 -35.19 -3.36 9.51
CA HIS A 588 -35.74 -3.45 8.15
C HIS A 588 -35.53 -4.84 7.55
N ALA A 589 -36.39 -5.21 6.59
CA ALA A 589 -36.20 -6.42 5.80
C ALA A 589 -35.00 -6.25 4.84
N TRP A 590 -34.38 -7.36 4.45
CA TRP A 590 -33.20 -7.36 3.57
C TRP A 590 -33.44 -6.60 2.24
N GLN A 591 -34.68 -6.65 1.72
CA GLN A 591 -35.05 -5.92 0.49
C GLN A 591 -34.89 -4.41 0.61
N TRP A 592 -35.18 -3.86 1.81
CA TRP A 592 -34.99 -2.44 2.04
C TRP A 592 -33.51 -2.06 1.94
N TYR A 593 -32.63 -2.79 2.59
CA TYR A 593 -31.19 -2.52 2.55
C TYR A 593 -30.61 -2.64 1.14
N LEU A 594 -30.99 -3.71 0.41
CA LEU A 594 -30.54 -3.91 -0.97
C LEU A 594 -31.01 -2.79 -1.89
N ASN A 595 -32.26 -2.32 -1.70
CA ASN A 595 -32.79 -1.19 -2.45
C ASN A 595 -32.10 0.13 -2.10
N GLN A 596 -31.76 0.38 -0.83
CA GLN A 596 -31.00 1.57 -0.41
C GLN A 596 -29.61 1.59 -1.07
N ALA A 597 -28.92 0.47 -1.09
CA ALA A 597 -27.62 0.34 -1.77
C ALA A 597 -27.76 0.66 -3.28
N TYR A 598 -28.77 0.09 -3.93
CA TYR A 598 -29.04 0.31 -5.35
C TYR A 598 -29.35 1.79 -5.67
N GLU A 599 -30.28 2.40 -4.96
CA GLU A 599 -30.70 3.79 -5.21
C GLU A 599 -29.55 4.77 -4.89
N THR A 600 -28.73 4.51 -3.87
CA THR A 600 -27.56 5.31 -3.56
C THR A 600 -26.52 5.26 -4.68
N THR A 601 -26.33 4.09 -5.29
CA THR A 601 -25.43 3.93 -6.44
C THR A 601 -25.89 4.72 -7.65
N LEU A 602 -27.20 4.73 -7.93
CA LEU A 602 -27.77 5.54 -9.01
C LEU A 602 -27.70 7.05 -8.71
N ALA A 603 -27.92 7.44 -7.46
CA ALA A 603 -27.82 8.82 -7.02
C ALA A 603 -26.39 9.37 -7.20
N MET A 604 -25.36 8.56 -6.92
CA MET A 604 -23.97 8.92 -7.21
C MET A 604 -23.78 9.38 -8.66
N ARG A 605 -24.34 8.65 -9.60
CA ARG A 605 -24.23 8.97 -11.03
C ARG A 605 -24.90 10.29 -11.42
N THR A 606 -26.04 10.58 -10.82
CA THR A 606 -26.85 11.76 -11.16
C THR A 606 -26.47 13.00 -10.38
N GLN A 607 -26.07 12.87 -9.12
CA GLN A 607 -25.83 13.98 -8.21
C GLN A 607 -24.35 14.34 -8.06
N ALA A 608 -23.43 13.38 -8.30
CA ALA A 608 -21.97 13.60 -8.24
C ALA A 608 -21.26 13.31 -9.58
N PRO A 609 -21.74 13.79 -10.74
CA PRO A 609 -21.30 13.36 -12.07
C PRO A 609 -19.84 13.72 -12.39
N TYR A 610 -19.27 14.71 -11.73
CA TYR A 610 -17.90 15.15 -12.01
C TYR A 610 -16.87 14.08 -11.59
N TYR A 611 -16.98 13.56 -10.37
CA TYR A 611 -16.01 12.60 -9.85
C TYR A 611 -16.32 11.15 -10.24
N THR A 612 -17.54 10.81 -10.68
CA THR A 612 -17.88 9.45 -11.15
C THR A 612 -17.12 9.00 -12.39
N ARG A 613 -16.39 9.90 -13.05
CA ARG A 613 -15.48 9.56 -14.16
C ARG A 613 -14.24 8.78 -13.68
N PHE A 614 -13.89 8.89 -12.42
CA PHE A 614 -12.80 8.14 -11.81
C PHE A 614 -13.33 6.84 -11.19
N GLY A 615 -12.48 5.85 -11.01
CA GLY A 615 -12.77 4.73 -10.13
C GLY A 615 -12.98 5.23 -8.70
N GLN A 616 -13.91 4.60 -8.01
CA GLN A 616 -14.23 4.97 -6.65
C GLN A 616 -13.46 4.06 -5.69
N MET A 617 -13.04 4.60 -4.57
CA MET A 617 -12.53 3.85 -3.44
C MET A 617 -13.60 2.84 -3.00
N GLU A 618 -13.24 1.56 -2.77
CA GLU A 618 -14.13 0.41 -2.55
C GLU A 618 -15.28 0.25 -3.57
N GLY A 619 -15.11 0.79 -4.77
CA GLY A 619 -16.12 0.71 -5.84
C GLY A 619 -16.43 -0.71 -6.31
N THR A 620 -15.61 -1.70 -5.95
CA THR A 620 -15.90 -3.13 -6.10
C THR A 620 -17.25 -3.53 -5.49
N VAL A 621 -17.72 -2.84 -4.44
CA VAL A 621 -19.03 -3.09 -3.84
C VAL A 621 -20.18 -2.98 -4.85
N PHE A 622 -20.05 -2.15 -5.88
CA PHE A 622 -21.09 -2.01 -6.93
C PHE A 622 -21.21 -3.27 -7.78
N LEU A 623 -20.11 -3.98 -8.03
CA LEU A 623 -20.14 -5.26 -8.73
C LEU A 623 -20.83 -6.34 -7.87
N HIS A 624 -20.49 -6.43 -6.59
CA HIS A 624 -21.18 -7.34 -5.68
C HIS A 624 -22.67 -7.02 -5.53
N LEU A 625 -23.02 -5.73 -5.50
CA LEU A 625 -24.42 -5.30 -5.52
C LEU A 625 -25.15 -5.79 -6.79
N LEU A 626 -24.53 -5.66 -7.97
CA LEU A 626 -25.10 -6.15 -9.23
C LEU A 626 -25.32 -7.67 -9.20
N GLU A 627 -24.35 -8.41 -8.71
CA GLU A 627 -24.44 -9.87 -8.57
C GLU A 627 -25.59 -10.27 -7.64
N ASP A 628 -25.72 -9.61 -6.50
CA ASP A 628 -26.80 -9.88 -5.53
C ASP A 628 -28.17 -9.48 -6.08
N LEU A 629 -28.32 -8.38 -6.80
CA LEU A 629 -29.57 -8.03 -7.50
C LEU A 629 -29.97 -9.12 -8.51
N LYS A 630 -29.01 -9.66 -9.26
CA LYS A 630 -29.26 -10.78 -10.19
C LYS A 630 -29.67 -12.07 -9.44
N ASN A 631 -29.00 -12.40 -8.37
CA ASN A 631 -29.26 -13.58 -7.57
C ASN A 631 -30.63 -13.54 -6.86
N GLU A 632 -31.06 -12.37 -6.43
CA GLU A 632 -32.39 -12.16 -5.82
C GLU A 632 -33.52 -11.95 -6.86
N GLY A 633 -33.20 -12.02 -8.16
CA GLY A 633 -34.17 -11.91 -9.24
C GLY A 633 -34.68 -10.48 -9.49
N MET A 634 -33.99 -9.46 -9.00
CA MET A 634 -34.29 -8.04 -9.22
C MET A 634 -33.78 -7.57 -10.60
N THR A 635 -34.30 -8.16 -11.65
CA THR A 635 -33.74 -8.07 -13.01
C THR A 635 -33.77 -6.67 -13.60
N GLU A 636 -34.79 -5.84 -13.31
CA GLU A 636 -34.88 -4.47 -13.79
C GLU A 636 -33.82 -3.58 -13.15
N GLN A 637 -33.65 -3.69 -11.83
CA GLN A 637 -32.62 -2.96 -11.09
C GLN A 637 -31.21 -3.39 -11.52
N ALA A 638 -30.98 -4.70 -11.68
CA ALA A 638 -29.71 -5.23 -12.16
C ALA A 638 -29.37 -4.69 -13.56
N ALA A 639 -30.34 -4.70 -14.49
CA ALA A 639 -30.13 -4.18 -15.85
C ALA A 639 -29.82 -2.68 -15.85
N LYS A 640 -30.51 -1.89 -15.00
CA LYS A 640 -30.27 -0.46 -14.89
C LYS A 640 -28.91 -0.15 -14.29
N LEU A 641 -28.51 -0.85 -13.23
CA LEU A 641 -27.19 -0.70 -12.62
C LEU A 641 -26.07 -1.05 -13.62
N GLU A 642 -26.22 -2.17 -14.33
CA GLU A 642 -25.27 -2.62 -15.33
C GLU A 642 -25.10 -1.59 -16.46
N GLU A 643 -26.21 -0.96 -16.91
CA GLU A 643 -26.19 0.12 -17.91
C GLU A 643 -25.35 1.32 -17.43
N GLU A 644 -25.57 1.78 -16.20
CA GLU A 644 -24.85 2.93 -15.64
C GLU A 644 -23.35 2.64 -15.46
N MET A 645 -23.00 1.43 -15.07
CA MET A 645 -21.60 1.02 -14.93
C MET A 645 -20.93 0.80 -16.29
N ARG A 646 -21.66 0.36 -17.31
CA ARG A 646 -21.16 0.28 -18.69
C ARG A 646 -20.77 1.65 -19.23
N ILE A 647 -21.53 2.70 -18.94
CA ILE A 647 -21.20 4.07 -19.36
C ILE A 647 -19.84 4.49 -18.77
N ARG A 648 -19.53 4.12 -17.52
CA ARG A 648 -18.24 4.40 -16.87
C ARG A 648 -17.11 3.57 -17.50
N ALA A 649 -17.33 2.28 -17.67
CA ALA A 649 -16.34 1.37 -18.25
C ALA A 649 -16.00 1.72 -19.71
N ASP A 650 -17.00 2.15 -20.52
CA ASP A 650 -16.79 2.61 -21.90
C ASP A 650 -15.92 3.87 -21.96
N ARG A 651 -16.03 4.74 -20.96
CA ARG A 651 -15.12 5.86 -20.81
C ARG A 651 -13.68 5.36 -20.56
N TRP A 652 -13.49 4.49 -19.57
CA TRP A 652 -12.17 3.94 -19.24
C TRP A 652 -11.53 3.17 -20.39
N LYS A 653 -12.37 2.46 -21.18
CA LYS A 653 -11.94 1.81 -22.42
C LYS A 653 -11.28 2.79 -23.40
N SER A 654 -11.71 4.05 -23.44
CA SER A 654 -11.18 5.07 -24.35
C SER A 654 -9.88 5.73 -23.86
N GLU A 655 -9.48 5.53 -22.62
CA GLU A 655 -8.31 6.14 -21.99
C GLU A 655 -7.09 5.22 -22.11
N ALA A 656 -5.88 5.79 -22.29
CA ALA A 656 -4.66 5.00 -22.35
C ALA A 656 -4.38 4.34 -20.98
N TYR A 657 -4.52 5.14 -19.93
CA TYR A 657 -4.40 4.72 -18.53
C TYR A 657 -5.69 5.07 -17.79
N PRO A 658 -6.61 4.10 -17.64
CA PRO A 658 -7.96 4.35 -17.12
C PRO A 658 -8.00 4.38 -15.60
N PHE A 659 -7.08 5.06 -14.96
CA PHE A 659 -6.94 5.03 -13.52
C PHE A 659 -7.97 5.89 -12.81
N GLY A 660 -8.40 5.38 -11.68
CA GLY A 660 -9.55 5.84 -10.95
C GLY A 660 -9.29 6.97 -9.99
N SER A 661 -8.18 7.63 -9.97
CA SER A 661 -7.96 8.75 -9.05
C SER A 661 -7.89 10.07 -9.76
N GLU A 662 -8.18 11.14 -9.04
CA GLU A 662 -7.86 12.49 -9.45
C GLU A 662 -6.34 12.78 -9.42
N MET A 663 -5.53 11.86 -8.86
CA MET A 663 -4.08 11.90 -8.79
C MET A 663 -3.46 10.78 -9.63
N PRO A 664 -2.48 11.07 -10.48
CA PRO A 664 -1.94 10.09 -11.44
C PRO A 664 -1.18 8.91 -10.81
N TRP A 665 -0.63 9.09 -9.63
CA TRP A 665 0.17 8.05 -8.93
C TRP A 665 -0.59 7.42 -7.77
N ASP A 666 -1.82 7.81 -7.54
CA ASP A 666 -2.64 7.38 -6.44
C ASP A 666 -3.16 5.96 -6.68
N SER A 667 -3.21 5.16 -5.62
CA SER A 667 -3.73 3.80 -5.64
C SER A 667 -5.25 3.72 -5.43
N THR A 668 -5.98 4.83 -5.57
CA THR A 668 -7.42 4.90 -5.33
C THR A 668 -8.24 4.50 -6.55
N GLY A 669 -9.17 3.56 -6.39
CA GLY A 669 -10.21 3.21 -7.37
C GLY A 669 -9.74 2.35 -8.54
N GLN A 670 -8.48 1.90 -8.57
CA GLN A 670 -8.01 0.95 -9.58
C GLN A 670 -8.73 -0.39 -9.48
N GLU A 671 -9.10 -0.82 -8.28
CA GLU A 671 -9.88 -2.05 -8.08
C GLU A 671 -11.21 -1.99 -8.83
N GLU A 672 -11.93 -0.89 -8.75
CA GLU A 672 -13.22 -0.71 -9.47
C GLU A 672 -13.02 -0.67 -10.99
N VAL A 673 -11.96 0.01 -11.45
CA VAL A 673 -11.63 0.06 -12.89
C VAL A 673 -11.30 -1.34 -13.41
N TYR A 674 -10.49 -2.11 -12.68
CA TYR A 674 -10.18 -3.49 -13.03
C TYR A 674 -11.43 -4.35 -13.10
N ASP A 675 -12.29 -4.29 -12.08
CA ASP A 675 -13.48 -5.11 -11.98
C ASP A 675 -14.45 -4.87 -13.14
N TRP A 676 -14.79 -3.62 -13.41
CA TRP A 676 -15.74 -3.32 -14.51
C TRP A 676 -15.13 -3.52 -15.89
N THR A 677 -13.84 -3.25 -16.08
CA THR A 677 -13.19 -3.53 -17.38
C THR A 677 -13.08 -5.02 -17.62
N THR A 678 -12.85 -5.83 -16.58
CA THR A 678 -12.89 -7.30 -16.65
C THR A 678 -14.31 -7.79 -16.91
N TYR A 679 -15.30 -7.29 -16.17
CA TYR A 679 -16.71 -7.67 -16.32
C TYR A 679 -17.25 -7.43 -17.73
N PHE A 680 -16.92 -6.30 -18.35
CA PHE A 680 -17.35 -5.97 -19.71
C PHE A 680 -16.42 -6.52 -20.82
N GLY A 681 -15.39 -7.31 -20.47
CA GLY A 681 -14.48 -7.94 -21.41
C GLY A 681 -13.47 -6.98 -22.06
N TYR A 682 -13.17 -5.83 -21.43
CA TYR A 682 -12.15 -4.88 -21.88
C TYR A 682 -10.78 -5.27 -21.34
N LYS A 683 -10.34 -6.47 -21.73
CA LYS A 683 -9.15 -7.12 -21.18
C LYS A 683 -7.89 -6.25 -21.25
N ASP A 684 -7.68 -5.53 -22.34
CA ASP A 684 -6.55 -4.63 -22.52
C ASP A 684 -6.48 -3.56 -21.43
N LYS A 685 -7.62 -3.09 -20.91
CA LYS A 685 -7.71 -2.08 -19.86
C LYS A 685 -7.59 -2.67 -18.46
N ALA A 686 -8.13 -3.87 -18.27
CA ALA A 686 -7.89 -4.64 -17.06
C ALA A 686 -6.39 -4.95 -16.90
N ASP A 687 -5.71 -5.38 -17.96
CA ASP A 687 -4.27 -5.66 -17.95
C ASP A 687 -3.43 -4.40 -17.67
N VAL A 688 -3.76 -3.25 -18.27
CA VAL A 688 -3.10 -1.97 -17.99
C VAL A 688 -3.26 -1.57 -16.53
N THR A 689 -4.45 -1.74 -15.96
CA THR A 689 -4.74 -1.42 -14.56
C THR A 689 -3.98 -2.37 -13.63
N LEU A 690 -4.00 -3.67 -13.89
CA LEU A 690 -3.28 -4.68 -13.11
C LEU A 690 -1.76 -4.42 -13.11
N ASN A 691 -1.18 -4.10 -14.26
CA ASN A 691 0.24 -3.80 -14.37
C ASN A 691 0.62 -2.55 -13.55
N ALA A 692 -0.21 -1.51 -13.56
CA ALA A 692 0.02 -0.33 -12.73
C ALA A 692 -0.08 -0.65 -11.23
N ILE A 693 -1.02 -1.50 -10.82
CA ILE A 693 -1.10 -2.00 -9.44
C ILE A 693 0.19 -2.72 -9.06
N LEU A 694 0.69 -3.62 -9.89
CA LEU A 694 1.95 -4.33 -9.65
C LEU A 694 3.17 -3.42 -9.56
N ALA A 695 3.13 -2.25 -10.18
CA ALA A 695 4.21 -1.26 -10.09
C ALA A 695 4.33 -0.63 -8.70
N TYR A 696 3.22 -0.47 -7.98
CA TYR A 696 3.21 0.18 -6.67
C TYR A 696 2.79 -0.73 -5.52
N ASP A 697 2.56 -2.01 -5.78
CA ASP A 697 2.23 -3.03 -4.77
C ASP A 697 3.26 -4.17 -4.80
N PRO A 698 4.46 -3.95 -4.22
CA PRO A 698 5.61 -4.80 -4.40
C PRO A 698 5.56 -6.09 -3.57
N VAL A 699 6.30 -7.10 -4.01
CA VAL A 699 6.65 -8.27 -3.20
C VAL A 699 8.04 -8.07 -2.64
N ILE A 700 8.13 -7.73 -1.35
CA ILE A 700 9.38 -7.45 -0.64
C ILE A 700 9.42 -8.23 0.68
N PRO A 701 10.58 -8.80 1.08
CA PRO A 701 10.71 -9.57 2.33
C PRO A 701 10.63 -8.70 3.60
N SER A 702 9.52 -7.99 3.79
CA SER A 702 9.26 -7.16 4.97
C SER A 702 7.75 -6.93 5.12
N TRP A 703 7.23 -7.05 6.32
CA TRP A 703 5.80 -6.82 6.60
C TRP A 703 5.34 -5.44 6.13
N GLY A 704 6.21 -4.42 6.23
CA GLY A 704 5.81 -3.04 5.91
C GLY A 704 5.71 -2.74 4.41
N TYR A 705 6.40 -3.51 3.57
CA TYR A 705 6.45 -3.25 2.13
C TYR A 705 5.80 -4.34 1.27
N ASN A 706 5.64 -5.57 1.78
CA ASN A 706 5.03 -6.66 1.03
C ASN A 706 3.53 -6.44 0.87
N GLY A 707 3.06 -6.27 -0.35
CA GLY A 707 1.66 -5.99 -0.63
C GLY A 707 1.19 -4.61 -0.13
N SER A 708 2.12 -3.70 0.13
CA SER A 708 1.83 -2.36 0.62
C SER A 708 1.75 -1.36 -0.53
N ALA A 709 0.54 -1.01 -0.93
CA ALA A 709 0.32 -0.02 -1.96
C ALA A 709 0.83 1.37 -1.53
N ARG A 710 1.32 2.13 -2.51
CA ARG A 710 1.89 3.46 -2.26
C ARG A 710 0.83 4.50 -1.99
N ARG A 711 1.09 5.33 -0.99
CA ARG A 711 0.29 6.50 -0.66
C ARG A 711 1.14 7.58 -0.02
N TYR A 712 0.98 8.85 -0.41
CA TYR A 712 1.85 9.93 0.09
C TYR A 712 1.10 11.12 0.64
N TRP A 713 0.04 11.55 0.00
CA TRP A 713 -0.50 12.87 0.24
C TRP A 713 -1.69 12.89 1.19
N ASP A 714 -2.32 11.76 1.46
CA ASP A 714 -3.51 11.66 2.30
C ASP A 714 -3.29 11.94 3.77
N PHE A 715 -2.05 11.99 4.23
CA PHE A 715 -1.79 12.46 5.60
C PHE A 715 -2.34 13.84 5.90
N ILE A 716 -2.38 14.70 4.89
CA ILE A 716 -2.98 16.02 4.99
C ILE A 716 -4.47 15.89 5.26
N TYR A 717 -5.10 14.82 4.77
CA TYR A 717 -6.54 14.61 4.79
C TYR A 717 -7.03 13.67 5.88
N GLY A 718 -6.39 12.55 6.13
CA GLY A 718 -6.85 11.49 7.03
C GLY A 718 -6.10 11.35 8.35
N GLY A 719 -4.77 11.49 8.35
CA GLY A 719 -3.92 11.26 9.50
C GLY A 719 -3.85 12.41 10.50
N LYS A 720 -3.40 12.13 11.71
CA LYS A 720 -3.05 13.15 12.72
C LYS A 720 -1.76 13.87 12.36
N ILE A 721 -0.79 13.14 11.84
CA ILE A 721 0.53 13.67 11.46
C ILE A 721 0.46 14.17 10.03
N GLN A 722 0.28 15.47 9.87
CA GLN A 722 0.06 16.12 8.58
C GLN A 722 1.40 16.43 7.87
N ARG A 723 2.05 15.41 7.34
CA ARG A 723 3.24 15.60 6.50
C ARG A 723 3.21 14.66 5.30
N LEU A 724 3.86 15.09 4.21
CA LEU A 724 4.01 14.27 3.03
C LEU A 724 5.09 13.20 3.29
N GLU A 725 4.67 11.97 3.33
CA GLU A 725 5.57 10.82 3.43
C GLU A 725 4.90 9.57 2.86
N ARG A 726 5.69 8.54 2.59
CA ARG A 726 5.16 7.25 2.22
C ARG A 726 4.45 6.60 3.42
N GLN A 727 3.19 6.28 3.23
CA GLN A 727 2.38 5.50 4.16
C GLN A 727 2.48 4.01 3.80
N LEU A 728 2.65 3.17 4.83
CA LEU A 728 2.61 1.72 4.67
C LEU A 728 1.25 1.20 5.14
N HIS A 729 0.72 0.24 4.40
CA HIS A 729 -0.58 -0.38 4.65
C HIS A 729 -1.72 0.62 4.84
N HIS A 730 -1.72 1.66 4.01
CA HIS A 730 -2.88 2.53 3.82
C HIS A 730 -3.96 1.80 3.00
N TYR A 731 -5.12 2.40 2.83
CA TYR A 731 -6.29 1.75 2.22
C TYR A 731 -6.03 1.06 0.87
N GLY A 732 -5.09 1.56 0.08
CA GLY A 732 -4.71 0.95 -1.18
C GLY A 732 -4.20 -0.48 -1.05
N SER A 733 -3.63 -0.87 0.08
CA SER A 733 -3.13 -2.24 0.29
C SER A 733 -4.26 -3.26 0.24
N GLY A 734 -5.31 -3.08 1.04
CA GLY A 734 -6.47 -3.97 1.05
C GLY A 734 -7.26 -3.91 -0.26
N LEU A 735 -7.49 -2.71 -0.80
CA LEU A 735 -8.30 -2.52 -2.02
C LEU A 735 -7.60 -3.10 -3.26
N ASN A 736 -6.31 -2.81 -3.47
CA ASN A 736 -5.62 -3.30 -4.66
C ASN A 736 -5.23 -4.79 -4.58
N ALA A 737 -5.38 -5.42 -3.42
CA ALA A 737 -5.37 -6.87 -3.29
C ALA A 737 -6.56 -7.53 -4.04
N ILE A 738 -7.67 -6.81 -4.27
CA ILE A 738 -8.86 -7.34 -4.97
C ILE A 738 -8.50 -7.75 -6.40
N PRO A 739 -7.97 -6.89 -7.27
CA PRO A 739 -7.54 -7.28 -8.60
C PRO A 739 -6.47 -8.36 -8.61
N LEU A 740 -5.48 -8.28 -7.71
CA LEU A 740 -4.38 -9.24 -7.66
C LEU A 740 -4.87 -10.66 -7.36
N LEU A 741 -5.76 -10.81 -6.38
CA LEU A 741 -6.32 -12.12 -6.03
C LEU A 741 -7.40 -12.59 -7.01
N ALA A 742 -8.16 -11.69 -7.63
CA ALA A 742 -9.07 -12.03 -8.71
C ALA A 742 -8.29 -12.59 -9.92
N GLU A 743 -7.20 -11.95 -10.32
CA GLU A 743 -6.33 -12.43 -11.39
C GLU A 743 -5.63 -13.74 -10.99
N TYR A 744 -5.19 -13.89 -9.73
CA TYR A 744 -4.66 -15.17 -9.25
C TYR A 744 -5.69 -16.31 -9.39
N ARG A 745 -6.95 -16.07 -9.04
CA ARG A 745 -8.01 -17.08 -9.20
C ARG A 745 -8.25 -17.43 -10.68
N ALA A 746 -8.06 -16.48 -11.59
CA ALA A 746 -8.11 -16.71 -13.03
C ALA A 746 -6.86 -17.45 -13.55
N HIS A 747 -5.71 -17.24 -12.92
CA HIS A 747 -4.39 -17.81 -13.27
C HIS A 747 -3.72 -18.47 -12.05
N PRO A 748 -4.25 -19.60 -11.55
CA PRO A 748 -3.92 -20.15 -10.24
C PRO A 748 -2.50 -20.73 -10.08
N MET A 749 -1.67 -20.65 -11.13
CA MET A 749 -0.25 -21.03 -11.08
C MET A 749 0.68 -19.83 -10.87
N ASP A 750 0.15 -18.60 -10.82
CA ASP A 750 0.94 -17.38 -10.62
C ASP A 750 1.11 -17.04 -9.13
N LEU A 751 2.06 -17.70 -8.50
CA LEU A 751 2.35 -17.51 -7.08
C LEU A 751 2.73 -16.04 -6.73
N TYR A 752 3.26 -15.27 -7.69
CA TYR A 752 3.58 -13.86 -7.48
C TYR A 752 2.33 -13.04 -7.14
N LEU A 753 1.24 -13.24 -7.91
CA LEU A 753 -0.04 -12.57 -7.66
C LEU A 753 -0.63 -12.94 -6.30
N LEU A 754 -0.56 -14.22 -5.91
CA LEU A 754 -1.02 -14.65 -4.60
C LEU A 754 -0.21 -13.98 -3.48
N ARG A 755 1.10 -13.92 -3.60
CA ARG A 755 1.97 -13.32 -2.58
C ARG A 755 1.74 -11.81 -2.43
N ALA A 756 1.66 -11.08 -3.54
CA ALA A 756 1.37 -9.64 -3.53
C ALA A 756 -0.04 -9.37 -2.96
N GLY A 757 -1.06 -10.03 -3.51
CA GLY A 757 -2.44 -9.85 -3.10
C GLY A 757 -2.69 -10.26 -1.65
N TYR A 758 -2.12 -11.38 -1.20
CA TYR A 758 -2.27 -11.80 0.20
C TYR A 758 -1.54 -10.87 1.18
N GLY A 759 -0.38 -10.35 0.80
CA GLY A 759 0.31 -9.31 1.55
C GLY A 759 -0.57 -8.07 1.74
N GLY A 760 -1.25 -7.64 0.67
CA GLY A 760 -2.21 -6.52 0.71
C GLY A 760 -3.43 -6.80 1.60
N VAL A 761 -3.99 -8.02 1.55
CA VAL A 761 -5.09 -8.43 2.43
C VAL A 761 -4.69 -8.39 3.91
N MET A 762 -3.48 -8.80 4.25
CA MET A 762 -3.00 -8.78 5.63
C MET A 762 -2.65 -7.37 6.14
N GLY A 763 -2.44 -6.43 5.23
CA GLY A 763 -2.09 -5.04 5.55
C GLY A 763 -3.03 -4.38 6.56
N PRO A 764 -4.36 -4.37 6.35
CA PRO A 764 -5.33 -3.81 7.30
C PRO A 764 -5.23 -4.38 8.72
N LEU A 765 -4.89 -5.65 8.85
CA LEU A 765 -4.75 -6.29 10.17
C LEU A 765 -3.52 -5.81 10.94
N THR A 766 -2.47 -5.36 10.24
CA THR A 766 -1.30 -4.77 10.91
C THR A 766 -1.62 -3.45 11.60
N ASN A 767 -2.64 -2.75 11.09
CA ASN A 767 -3.06 -1.44 11.58
C ASN A 767 -3.92 -1.53 12.84
N ILE A 768 -4.38 -2.74 13.21
CA ILE A 768 -5.11 -2.99 14.45
C ILE A 768 -4.10 -3.20 15.58
N ASP A 769 -4.18 -2.36 16.60
CA ASP A 769 -3.32 -2.50 17.78
C ASP A 769 -3.82 -3.62 18.74
N GLU A 770 -3.08 -3.85 19.82
CA GLU A 770 -3.39 -4.90 20.80
C GLU A 770 -4.73 -4.68 21.52
N LYS A 771 -5.28 -3.46 21.50
CA LYS A 771 -6.55 -3.08 22.12
C LYS A 771 -7.72 -3.03 21.15
N GLY A 772 -7.46 -3.19 19.86
CA GLY A 772 -8.47 -3.10 18.80
C GLY A 772 -8.54 -1.73 18.11
N PHE A 773 -7.71 -0.74 18.51
CA PHE A 773 -7.64 0.52 17.76
C PHE A 773 -7.07 0.24 16.37
N ALA A 774 -7.78 0.72 15.34
CA ALA A 774 -7.41 0.58 13.95
C ALA A 774 -6.90 1.92 13.40
N SER A 775 -5.63 1.96 13.01
CA SER A 775 -4.94 3.14 12.52
C SER A 775 -5.11 3.32 11.01
N ALA A 776 -5.10 4.54 10.52
CA ALA A 776 -5.10 4.86 9.10
C ALA A 776 -3.93 4.22 8.34
N ALA A 777 -2.72 4.27 8.88
CA ALA A 777 -1.51 3.76 8.25
C ALA A 777 -0.30 3.75 9.18
N PHE A 778 0.80 3.14 8.71
CA PHE A 778 2.10 3.21 9.38
C PHE A 778 2.99 4.27 8.70
N HIS A 779 3.56 5.17 9.47
CA HIS A 779 4.54 6.17 9.04
C HIS A 779 5.89 5.52 8.79
N SER A 780 6.46 5.68 7.60
CA SER A 780 7.68 4.97 7.19
C SER A 780 8.97 5.74 7.40
N PHE A 781 8.90 7.05 7.67
CA PHE A 781 10.12 7.85 7.86
C PHE A 781 10.82 7.47 9.17
N PRO A 782 12.17 7.33 9.16
CA PRO A 782 12.93 6.84 10.30
C PRO A 782 12.83 7.69 11.58
N ASP A 783 12.39 8.94 11.48
CA ASP A 783 12.16 9.82 12.64
C ASP A 783 10.85 9.52 13.39
N ARG A 784 9.99 8.65 12.84
CA ARG A 784 8.71 8.31 13.46
C ARG A 784 8.49 6.80 13.56
N MET A 785 8.46 6.08 12.46
CA MET A 785 8.22 4.64 12.33
C MET A 785 7.16 4.08 13.30
N ALA A 786 5.96 4.63 13.24
CA ALA A 786 4.84 4.31 14.11
C ALA A 786 3.52 4.40 13.36
N PHE A 787 2.48 3.75 13.87
CA PHE A 787 1.12 3.92 13.36
C PHE A 787 0.60 5.34 13.62
N ASP A 788 -0.20 5.87 12.67
CA ASP A 788 -0.85 7.16 12.88
C ASP A 788 -1.80 7.09 14.07
N PRO A 789 -1.86 8.11 14.93
CA PRO A 789 -2.76 8.12 16.07
C PRO A 789 -4.25 8.22 15.71
N TYR A 790 -4.61 8.64 14.49
CA TYR A 790 -6.00 8.70 14.05
C TYR A 790 -6.43 7.40 13.37
N THR A 791 -7.70 7.03 13.53
CA THR A 791 -8.36 6.01 12.71
C THR A 791 -8.39 6.44 11.25
N GLY A 792 -8.65 7.74 11.01
CA GLY A 792 -8.66 8.34 9.67
C GLY A 792 -9.48 7.53 8.68
N ASP A 793 -8.92 7.30 7.51
CA ASP A 793 -9.50 6.58 6.38
C ASP A 793 -9.22 5.05 6.40
N TYR A 794 -9.18 4.46 7.57
CA TYR A 794 -8.97 3.02 7.75
C TYR A 794 -10.07 2.15 7.09
N GLY A 795 -11.31 2.64 7.02
CA GLY A 795 -12.47 1.87 6.55
C GLY A 795 -12.29 1.24 5.18
N PRO A 796 -11.91 1.99 4.14
CA PRO A 796 -11.65 1.44 2.81
C PRO A 796 -10.59 0.32 2.80
N ASN A 797 -9.53 0.44 3.61
CA ASN A 797 -8.54 -0.63 3.77
C ASN A 797 -9.18 -1.92 4.29
N PHE A 798 -10.02 -1.80 5.32
CA PHE A 798 -10.73 -2.94 5.88
C PHE A 798 -11.81 -3.51 4.95
N VAL A 799 -12.44 -2.67 4.11
CA VAL A 799 -13.33 -3.18 3.03
C VAL A 799 -12.55 -4.10 2.10
N GLY A 800 -11.35 -3.71 1.68
CA GLY A 800 -10.49 -4.56 0.87
C GLY A 800 -10.18 -5.90 1.55
N TYR A 801 -9.88 -5.91 2.85
CA TYR A 801 -9.74 -7.13 3.64
C TYR A 801 -11.03 -7.96 3.63
N ALA A 802 -12.15 -7.36 3.98
CA ALA A 802 -13.43 -8.04 4.13
C ALA A 802 -13.93 -8.68 2.82
N LEU A 803 -13.68 -8.04 1.69
CA LEU A 803 -14.04 -8.57 0.37
C LEU A 803 -13.11 -9.66 -0.14
N ASN A 804 -11.86 -9.74 0.35
CA ASN A 804 -10.83 -10.63 -0.18
C ASN A 804 -10.33 -11.70 0.78
N THR A 805 -10.55 -11.55 2.10
CA THR A 805 -10.03 -12.54 3.05
C THR A 805 -10.56 -13.93 2.72
N ALA A 806 -9.64 -14.89 2.63
CA ALA A 806 -9.91 -16.27 2.23
C ALA A 806 -8.72 -17.18 2.58
N THR A 807 -8.97 -18.47 2.62
CA THR A 807 -7.91 -19.48 2.70
C THR A 807 -7.59 -20.01 1.31
N TYR A 808 -6.32 -19.94 0.91
CA TYR A 808 -5.83 -20.39 -0.39
C TYR A 808 -4.92 -21.61 -0.22
N LEU A 809 -5.26 -22.73 -0.88
CA LEU A 809 -4.39 -23.89 -1.02
C LEU A 809 -3.75 -23.86 -2.41
N THR A 810 -2.43 -23.90 -2.48
CA THR A 810 -1.70 -24.00 -3.75
C THR A 810 -0.57 -25.03 -3.66
N HIS A 811 0.02 -25.38 -4.80
CA HIS A 811 1.17 -26.26 -4.88
C HIS A 811 2.21 -25.67 -5.83
N ASP A 812 3.43 -25.59 -5.34
CA ASP A 812 4.61 -25.21 -6.13
C ASP A 812 5.57 -26.41 -6.27
N ASP A 813 6.15 -26.59 -7.45
CA ASP A 813 7.00 -27.74 -7.75
C ASP A 813 8.30 -27.78 -6.95
N GLN A 814 8.77 -26.63 -6.44
CA GLN A 814 9.99 -26.52 -5.66
C GLN A 814 9.70 -26.45 -4.14
N LEU A 815 8.62 -25.79 -3.77
CA LEU A 815 8.28 -25.51 -2.36
C LEU A 815 7.30 -26.52 -1.76
N GLY A 816 6.54 -27.26 -2.62
CA GLY A 816 5.51 -28.20 -2.21
C GLY A 816 4.15 -27.55 -1.99
N TRP A 817 3.33 -28.13 -1.12
CA TRP A 817 2.04 -27.59 -0.75
C TRP A 817 2.19 -26.36 0.13
N LEU A 818 1.43 -25.32 -0.22
CA LEU A 818 1.42 -24.04 0.50
C LEU A 818 -0.02 -23.66 0.85
N CYS A 819 -0.21 -23.13 2.06
CA CYS A 819 -1.50 -22.63 2.54
C CYS A 819 -1.34 -21.17 2.99
N PHE A 820 -2.22 -20.32 2.50
CA PHE A 820 -2.36 -18.93 2.93
C PHE A 820 -3.70 -18.80 3.66
N GLY A 821 -3.69 -18.22 4.86
CA GLY A 821 -4.90 -18.07 5.68
C GLY A 821 -5.30 -19.32 6.49
N GLY A 822 -4.40 -20.29 6.65
CA GLY A 822 -4.67 -21.50 7.40
C GLY A 822 -3.45 -22.34 7.70
N ASN A 823 -3.63 -23.38 8.51
CA ASN A 823 -2.60 -24.37 8.82
C ASN A 823 -2.78 -25.62 7.97
N LEU A 824 -1.72 -26.01 7.29
CA LEU A 824 -1.68 -27.17 6.40
C LEU A 824 -1.18 -28.42 7.13
N LYS A 825 -1.78 -29.56 6.79
CA LYS A 825 -1.33 -30.91 7.18
C LYS A 825 -1.34 -31.82 5.97
N GLU A 826 -0.22 -32.44 5.68
CA GLU A 826 -0.09 -33.44 4.61
C GLU A 826 0.07 -34.84 5.20
N GLU A 827 -0.82 -35.75 4.82
CA GLU A 827 -0.77 -37.15 5.24
C GLU A 827 -1.05 -38.08 4.07
N HIS A 828 -0.13 -38.99 3.80
CA HIS A 828 -0.29 -40.03 2.76
C HIS A 828 -0.67 -39.49 1.38
N GLY A 829 -0.29 -38.24 1.06
CA GLY A 829 -0.57 -37.56 -0.20
C GLY A 829 -1.98 -37.00 -0.33
N ALA A 830 -2.74 -36.99 0.72
CA ALA A 830 -3.90 -36.11 0.92
C ALA A 830 -3.47 -34.87 1.72
N VAL A 831 -4.12 -33.76 1.49
CA VAL A 831 -3.90 -32.52 2.22
C VAL A 831 -5.16 -32.09 2.96
N SER A 832 -4.99 -31.70 4.20
CA SER A 832 -6.02 -31.11 5.03
C SER A 832 -5.55 -29.76 5.53
N PHE A 833 -6.41 -28.76 5.54
CA PHE A 833 -6.08 -27.45 6.10
C PHE A 833 -7.23 -26.86 6.88
N THR A 834 -6.89 -26.24 8.00
CA THR A 834 -7.82 -25.44 8.80
C THR A 834 -7.90 -24.03 8.24
N THR A 835 -9.08 -23.42 8.24
CA THR A 835 -9.25 -21.99 7.90
C THR A 835 -9.05 -21.14 9.14
N LEU A 836 -8.17 -20.14 9.07
CA LEU A 836 -7.81 -19.27 10.19
C LEU A 836 -7.98 -17.78 9.88
N ASP A 837 -8.33 -17.44 8.63
CA ASP A 837 -8.78 -16.08 8.32
C ASP A 837 -10.03 -15.73 9.17
N SER A 838 -10.24 -14.42 9.43
CA SER A 838 -11.29 -14.04 10.40
C SER A 838 -12.69 -14.45 9.97
N PHE A 839 -12.98 -14.44 8.67
CA PHE A 839 -14.31 -14.73 8.16
C PHE A 839 -14.56 -16.23 7.88
N ARG A 840 -13.51 -16.95 7.54
CA ARG A 840 -13.58 -18.41 7.28
C ARG A 840 -14.71 -18.81 6.34
N ASN A 841 -15.05 -17.92 5.42
CA ASN A 841 -16.20 -18.11 4.53
C ASN A 841 -15.81 -18.26 3.07
N ARG A 842 -14.49 -18.27 2.75
CA ARG A 842 -13.97 -18.43 1.40
C ARG A 842 -12.77 -19.36 1.38
N VAL A 843 -12.74 -20.25 0.39
CA VAL A 843 -11.63 -21.19 0.17
C VAL A 843 -11.35 -21.30 -1.33
N PHE A 844 -10.08 -21.19 -1.71
CA PHE A 844 -9.63 -21.43 -3.06
C PHE A 844 -8.67 -22.62 -3.13
N LEU A 845 -9.03 -23.62 -3.93
CA LEU A 845 -8.16 -24.77 -4.24
C LEU A 845 -7.53 -24.54 -5.62
N ALA A 846 -6.36 -23.92 -5.65
CA ALA A 846 -5.68 -23.51 -6.86
C ALA A 846 -5.43 -24.67 -7.86
N PRO A 847 -5.00 -25.88 -7.44
CA PRO A 847 -4.80 -26.99 -8.37
C PRO A 847 -6.05 -27.42 -9.14
N LEU A 848 -7.22 -27.03 -8.65
CA LEU A 848 -8.52 -27.34 -9.23
C LEU A 848 -9.18 -26.12 -9.89
N GLY A 849 -8.65 -24.92 -9.66
CA GLY A 849 -9.33 -23.68 -10.00
C GLY A 849 -10.72 -23.61 -9.37
N LEU A 850 -10.87 -24.11 -8.14
CA LEU A 850 -12.14 -24.24 -7.44
C LEU A 850 -12.25 -23.16 -6.37
N TRP A 851 -13.25 -22.30 -6.50
CA TRP A 851 -13.61 -21.27 -5.53
C TRP A 851 -14.89 -21.64 -4.79
N LEU A 852 -14.82 -21.68 -3.47
CA LEU A 852 -15.91 -22.00 -2.57
C LEU A 852 -16.20 -20.79 -1.69
N THR A 853 -17.45 -20.33 -1.68
CA THR A 853 -17.88 -19.20 -0.86
C THR A 853 -19.11 -19.56 -0.05
N LEU A 854 -19.12 -19.20 1.22
CA LEU A 854 -20.28 -19.31 2.10
C LEU A 854 -20.92 -17.94 2.29
N ASP A 855 -22.17 -17.77 1.83
CA ASP A 855 -22.98 -16.58 2.15
C ASP A 855 -23.47 -16.61 3.60
N ALA A 856 -23.54 -17.80 4.19
CA ALA A 856 -23.84 -18.06 5.61
C ALA A 856 -23.06 -19.29 6.10
N GLY A 857 -22.61 -19.26 7.35
CA GLY A 857 -21.80 -20.31 7.96
C GLY A 857 -20.29 -20.10 7.70
N HIS A 858 -19.47 -20.96 8.31
CA HIS A 858 -18.01 -20.88 8.25
C HIS A 858 -17.39 -22.23 7.92
N PHE A 859 -16.29 -22.25 7.20
CA PHE A 859 -15.43 -23.41 7.09
C PHE A 859 -14.63 -23.60 8.38
N SER A 860 -14.52 -24.84 8.88
CA SER A 860 -13.57 -25.21 9.93
C SER A 860 -12.28 -25.75 9.33
N SER A 861 -12.44 -26.63 8.32
CA SER A 861 -11.33 -27.19 7.56
C SER A 861 -11.80 -27.75 6.21
N VAL A 862 -10.84 -28.04 5.36
CA VAL A 862 -11.09 -28.71 4.07
C VAL A 862 -10.08 -29.82 3.89
N ASP A 863 -10.58 -31.03 3.51
CA ASP A 863 -9.73 -32.14 3.07
C ASP A 863 -9.77 -32.27 1.56
N TYR A 864 -8.60 -32.38 0.94
CA TYR A 864 -8.45 -32.65 -0.48
C TYR A 864 -7.59 -33.89 -0.68
N ASP A 865 -8.15 -34.92 -1.27
CA ASP A 865 -7.43 -36.14 -1.66
C ASP A 865 -7.37 -36.24 -3.19
N PRO A 866 -6.24 -35.84 -3.80
CA PRO A 866 -6.09 -35.91 -5.26
C PRO A 866 -6.10 -37.34 -5.81
N ARG A 867 -5.69 -38.35 -5.02
CA ARG A 867 -5.63 -39.74 -5.45
C ARG A 867 -7.03 -40.37 -5.53
N HIS A 868 -7.86 -40.10 -4.54
CA HIS A 868 -9.26 -40.59 -4.51
C HIS A 868 -10.25 -39.60 -5.14
N LYS A 869 -9.77 -38.45 -5.63
CA LYS A 869 -10.59 -37.41 -6.25
C LYS A 869 -11.72 -36.99 -5.31
N ALA A 870 -11.40 -36.71 -4.08
CA ALA A 870 -12.37 -36.39 -3.02
C ALA A 870 -12.08 -35.03 -2.40
N ILE A 871 -13.14 -34.25 -2.19
CA ILE A 871 -13.12 -33.03 -1.38
C ILE A 871 -14.19 -33.20 -0.28
N ARG A 872 -13.75 -32.93 0.94
CA ARG A 872 -14.62 -32.91 2.11
C ARG A 872 -14.53 -31.55 2.77
N LEU A 873 -15.69 -30.91 2.94
CA LEU A 873 -15.83 -29.62 3.59
C LEU A 873 -16.32 -29.87 5.01
N HIS A 874 -15.61 -29.34 5.97
CA HIS A 874 -15.99 -29.33 7.37
C HIS A 874 -16.51 -27.93 7.71
N LEU A 875 -17.79 -27.84 8.03
CA LEU A 875 -18.47 -26.60 8.35
C LEU A 875 -18.65 -26.46 9.86
N ALA A 876 -18.43 -25.27 10.37
CA ALA A 876 -18.60 -24.96 11.78
C ALA A 876 -20.04 -25.25 12.26
N PRO A 877 -20.24 -25.48 13.55
CA PRO A 877 -21.57 -25.66 14.16
C PRO A 877 -22.50 -24.47 13.88
N GLN A 878 -23.81 -24.70 14.15
CA GLN A 878 -24.78 -23.60 14.17
C GLN A 878 -24.28 -22.43 15.05
N ALA A 879 -24.46 -21.20 14.56
CA ALA A 879 -24.19 -20.00 15.31
C ALA A 879 -25.46 -19.16 15.47
N ASP A 880 -25.35 -18.05 16.21
CA ASP A 880 -26.50 -17.16 16.45
C ASP A 880 -27.09 -16.67 15.12
N GLY A 881 -28.34 -16.95 14.88
CA GLY A 881 -29.03 -16.60 13.64
C GLY A 881 -28.65 -17.43 12.40
N VAL A 882 -27.68 -18.34 12.47
CA VAL A 882 -27.18 -19.14 11.34
C VAL A 882 -27.40 -20.63 11.58
N THR A 883 -28.48 -21.15 11.02
CA THR A 883 -28.85 -22.58 11.11
C THR A 883 -28.62 -23.36 9.83
N VAL A 884 -28.27 -22.68 8.77
CA VAL A 884 -27.94 -23.27 7.46
C VAL A 884 -26.66 -22.65 6.92
N ALA A 885 -25.85 -23.45 6.25
CA ALA A 885 -24.80 -22.93 5.37
C ALA A 885 -25.37 -22.68 3.97
N ARG A 886 -24.86 -21.62 3.32
CA ARG A 886 -25.26 -21.24 1.95
C ARG A 886 -23.97 -21.22 1.09
N LEU A 887 -23.72 -22.32 0.37
CA LEU A 887 -22.50 -22.58 -0.35
C LEU A 887 -22.64 -22.23 -1.83
N ARG A 888 -21.72 -21.44 -2.36
CA ARG A 888 -21.48 -21.25 -3.80
C ARG A 888 -20.25 -22.02 -4.24
N ILE A 889 -20.32 -22.60 -5.42
CA ILE A 889 -19.25 -23.41 -6.02
C ILE A 889 -18.98 -22.84 -7.40
N GLU A 890 -17.79 -22.33 -7.60
CA GLU A 890 -17.36 -21.69 -8.84
C GLU A 890 -16.06 -22.31 -9.33
N HIS A 891 -15.90 -22.40 -10.64
CA HIS A 891 -14.67 -22.86 -11.28
C HIS A 891 -14.08 -21.75 -12.12
N THR A 892 -12.76 -21.60 -12.09
CA THR A 892 -12.08 -20.70 -13.02
C THR A 892 -12.31 -21.16 -14.47
N ALA A 893 -12.27 -20.22 -15.39
CA ALA A 893 -12.46 -20.50 -16.82
C ALA A 893 -11.42 -21.50 -17.36
N ASN A 894 -10.18 -21.40 -16.89
CA ASN A 894 -9.03 -22.21 -17.33
C ASN A 894 -8.35 -22.86 -16.12
N PRO A 895 -8.94 -23.86 -15.49
CA PRO A 895 -8.30 -24.49 -14.33
C PRO A 895 -7.08 -25.34 -14.77
N PRO A 896 -6.10 -25.50 -13.89
CA PRO A 896 -4.88 -26.28 -14.17
C PRO A 896 -5.15 -27.76 -14.49
N GLY A 897 -6.23 -28.31 -13.93
CA GLY A 897 -6.63 -29.71 -14.12
C GLY A 897 -7.98 -29.89 -14.80
N ALA A 898 -8.21 -31.08 -15.36
CA ALA A 898 -9.49 -31.43 -15.98
C ALA A 898 -10.58 -31.81 -14.97
N LEU A 899 -10.21 -32.06 -13.70
CA LEU A 899 -11.13 -32.52 -12.67
C LEU A 899 -12.05 -31.37 -12.20
N ARG A 900 -13.34 -31.65 -12.16
CA ARG A 900 -14.35 -30.72 -11.66
C ARG A 900 -15.04 -31.33 -10.45
N PHE A 901 -15.46 -30.46 -9.53
CA PHE A 901 -16.24 -30.84 -8.35
C PHE A 901 -17.55 -30.08 -8.33
N GLU A 902 -18.61 -30.77 -8.01
CA GLU A 902 -19.96 -30.21 -7.97
C GLU A 902 -20.69 -30.63 -6.70
N ALA A 903 -21.74 -29.89 -6.39
CA ALA A 903 -22.65 -30.26 -5.31
C ALA A 903 -23.45 -31.52 -5.69
N PRO A 904 -23.76 -32.40 -4.72
CA PRO A 904 -24.72 -33.48 -4.92
C PRO A 904 -26.07 -32.96 -5.43
N ALA A 905 -26.66 -33.64 -6.42
CA ALA A 905 -27.95 -33.25 -7.02
C ALA A 905 -29.11 -33.09 -6.03
N ALA A 906 -29.00 -33.67 -4.85
CA ALA A 906 -30.00 -33.56 -3.80
C ALA A 906 -30.00 -32.23 -3.03
N TRP A 907 -28.95 -31.38 -3.21
CA TRP A 907 -28.86 -30.13 -2.48
C TRP A 907 -29.80 -29.08 -3.11
N ARG A 908 -30.60 -28.44 -2.23
CA ARG A 908 -31.50 -27.34 -2.67
C ARG A 908 -30.72 -26.07 -2.98
N ILE A 909 -31.16 -25.35 -3.99
CA ILE A 909 -30.61 -24.03 -4.35
C ILE A 909 -31.57 -22.94 -3.95
N ASP A 910 -31.05 -21.81 -3.41
CA ASP A 910 -31.78 -20.60 -3.10
C ASP A 910 -30.89 -19.39 -3.39
N ALA A 911 -31.35 -18.48 -4.23
CA ALA A 911 -30.58 -17.31 -4.72
C ALA A 911 -29.15 -17.67 -5.20
N GLY A 912 -29.02 -18.75 -5.96
CA GLY A 912 -27.75 -19.21 -6.53
C GLY A 912 -26.83 -19.98 -5.56
N ALA A 913 -27.18 -20.12 -4.27
CA ALA A 913 -26.40 -20.86 -3.28
C ALA A 913 -27.04 -22.21 -2.93
N TYR A 914 -26.25 -23.25 -2.71
CA TYR A 914 -26.66 -24.51 -2.16
C TYR A 914 -26.92 -24.38 -0.65
N VAL A 915 -28.07 -24.84 -0.19
CA VAL A 915 -28.50 -24.73 1.21
C VAL A 915 -28.25 -26.04 1.93
N LEU A 916 -27.39 -26.03 2.95
CA LEU A 916 -27.04 -27.18 3.79
C LEU A 916 -27.45 -26.90 5.23
N PRO A 917 -28.32 -27.73 5.86
CA PRO A 917 -28.62 -27.62 7.29
C PRO A 917 -27.33 -27.82 8.10
N LEU A 918 -27.02 -26.88 8.98
CA LEU A 918 -25.93 -27.03 9.94
C LEU A 918 -26.41 -27.85 11.16
N GLN A 919 -25.51 -28.62 11.73
CA GLN A 919 -25.73 -29.42 12.94
C GLN A 919 -25.26 -28.64 14.17
N ALA A 920 -25.67 -29.09 15.35
CA ALA A 920 -25.18 -28.57 16.63
C ALA A 920 -23.68 -28.80 16.84
N ASN A 921 -23.15 -29.82 16.16
CA ASN A 921 -21.70 -30.06 16.00
C ASN A 921 -21.28 -29.74 14.56
N GLU A 922 -20.06 -30.12 14.23
CA GLU A 922 -19.54 -29.97 12.88
C GLU A 922 -20.43 -30.64 11.81
N THR A 923 -20.62 -29.98 10.69
CA THR A 923 -21.34 -30.54 9.54
C THR A 923 -20.32 -30.87 8.43
N VAL A 924 -20.36 -32.13 7.98
CA VAL A 924 -19.46 -32.58 6.89
C VAL A 924 -20.23 -32.68 5.58
N ALA A 925 -19.69 -32.02 4.54
CA ALA A 925 -20.26 -32.00 3.21
C ALA A 925 -19.22 -32.49 2.17
N ASN A 926 -19.63 -33.45 1.32
CA ASN A 926 -18.74 -34.01 0.30
C ASN A 926 -19.11 -33.45 -1.07
N LEU A 927 -18.14 -32.94 -1.79
CA LEU A 927 -18.30 -32.59 -3.20
C LEU A 927 -18.07 -33.81 -4.08
N GLN A 928 -18.78 -33.87 -5.21
CA GLN A 928 -18.70 -34.97 -6.17
C GLN A 928 -17.78 -34.63 -7.33
N ALA A 929 -16.82 -35.50 -7.61
CA ALA A 929 -15.98 -35.36 -8.79
C ALA A 929 -16.77 -35.74 -10.05
N ARG A 930 -16.60 -34.93 -11.11
CA ARG A 930 -17.10 -35.18 -12.46
C ARG A 930 -15.99 -35.50 -13.44
#